data_7ebc4c2ebefc235e30d36c12b0416aeb
#
_entry.id   7ebc4c2ebefc235e30d36c12b0416aeb
#
_cell.length_a   1.000
_cell.length_b   1.000
_cell.length_c   1.000
_cell.angle_alpha   90.00
_cell.angle_beta   90.00
_cell.angle_gamma   90.00
#
_symmetry.space_group_name_H-M   'P 1'
#
loop_
_entity.id
_entity.type
_entity.pdbx_description
1 polymer ?
#
loop_
_entity_poly.entity_id
_entity_poly.type
_entity_poly.pdbx_seq_one_letter_code
_entity_poly.pdbx_strand_id
1 'polypeptide(L)'
;MKFVRIALAFTITLVLTITVIPVRAQVPNKSEVGLSRDLIYFVMPDRYQNGDPKNDDLPGYEPSKTAFFHGGDLKGLTGNCVDDSGLARIKKLGFTALWMTPLVVQQPPTSNGAGYHGYWGVDFLNVDPHLGTNDDLLALRDCANKLGMKLILDVVTNHTGDIISYEDRTAFIPQRYLGIKKPSWLNELSNYHNVGDMNKCWSKSSCTKDGDFYGLDDLATEKPEVFSGWAEVYGSWIRKYGLSGFRVDTARHVDDKFFKNWSPLIHKEAERAGIDNFTIFGEVWEPNPTELMKYIRVNKLQTALDFPFQRVAVEFASAYSDAESLKRLFDYDDYYTDTNSSASNLVTFLGNHDMGRAAFLIGSRKVNPESQLLSRVKLAHSLLYLSRGIPAVYYGDEVGMTGTGSGSDQLARQDMFPTKVEIWKNEKRVGSAPVGDGDSFQFNSHPLIEHLRALSQIRSTYPALANGQMQIRYAKGSIFAISKRNPGDDGEFVVIFNNSAKEQKAKISTATNSPWERVFGVGAWQSQGADVEVTIPALEVLVLKASKGITETRTSIGSLKLSEDFLTGFFSINAQVKSRDLLVSEFFVKKGKKWQSLGIDTSTPFNYFLNPKDFPKRLTVKAKITDSKGRVYEFKPLTFTPASS
;
A
#
# COMPACT_ATOMS: atom_id res chain seq x y z
N MET A 1 -71.87 47.87 33.93
CA MET A 1 -71.04 46.76 34.45
C MET A 1 -70.11 46.32 33.33
N LYS A 2 -68.83 46.75 33.39
CA LYS A 2 -67.80 46.36 32.39
C LYS A 2 -66.92 45.30 33.05
N PHE A 3 -66.85 44.05 32.46
CA PHE A 3 -65.93 43.04 32.86
C PHE A 3 -64.60 43.24 32.13
N VAL A 4 -63.55 43.44 32.90
CA VAL A 4 -62.13 43.44 32.41
C VAL A 4 -61.61 42.02 32.50
N ARG A 5 -61.19 41.43 31.37
CA ARG A 5 -60.47 40.16 31.32
C ARG A 5 -58.97 40.49 31.34
N ILE A 6 -58.26 40.00 32.36
CA ILE A 6 -56.80 39.99 32.45
C ILE A 6 -56.33 38.71 31.82
N ALA A 7 -55.53 38.83 30.75
CA ALA A 7 -54.82 37.70 30.16
C ALA A 7 -53.40 37.62 30.76
N LEU A 8 -53.11 36.55 31.47
CA LEU A 8 -51.76 36.23 31.96
C LEU A 8 -50.99 35.52 30.85
N ALA A 9 -49.95 36.16 30.33
CA ALA A 9 -49.03 35.56 29.39
C ALA A 9 -47.90 34.88 30.17
N PHE A 10 -47.81 33.54 30.08
CA PHE A 10 -46.66 32.77 30.56
C PHE A 10 -45.59 32.76 29.48
N THR A 11 -44.48 33.41 29.71
CA THR A 11 -43.30 33.32 28.86
C THR A 11 -42.43 32.14 29.35
N ILE A 12 -42.40 31.05 28.60
CA ILE A 12 -41.51 29.95 28.85
C ILE A 12 -40.17 30.27 28.19
N THR A 13 -39.16 30.62 28.99
CA THR A 13 -37.80 30.80 28.53
C THR A 13 -37.13 29.41 28.45
N LEU A 14 -36.98 28.88 27.22
CA LEU A 14 -36.24 27.67 26.95
C LEU A 14 -34.74 27.99 27.03
N VAL A 15 -34.07 27.61 28.09
CA VAL A 15 -32.62 27.69 28.22
C VAL A 15 -32.04 26.49 27.50
N LEU A 16 -31.58 26.69 26.24
CA LEU A 16 -30.74 25.70 25.54
C LEU A 16 -29.34 25.70 26.18
N THR A 17 -29.06 24.75 27.02
CA THR A 17 -27.67 24.44 27.43
C THR A 17 -26.95 23.76 26.28
N ILE A 18 -26.18 24.54 25.52
CA ILE A 18 -25.22 23.99 24.55
C ILE A 18 -24.08 23.38 25.36
N THR A 19 -24.12 22.07 25.53
CA THR A 19 -22.96 21.31 25.99
C THR A 19 -21.91 21.31 24.86
N VAL A 20 -20.95 22.21 24.97
CA VAL A 20 -19.74 22.19 24.14
C VAL A 20 -18.95 20.96 24.58
N ILE A 21 -19.09 19.86 23.84
CA ILE A 21 -18.17 18.72 23.95
C ILE A 21 -16.82 19.25 23.46
N PRO A 22 -15.75 19.24 24.28
CA PRO A 22 -14.45 19.65 23.79
C PRO A 22 -14.03 18.68 22.68
N VAL A 23 -14.03 19.15 21.44
CA VAL A 23 -13.35 18.45 20.33
C VAL A 23 -11.88 18.43 20.73
N ARG A 24 -11.41 17.30 21.23
CA ARG A 24 -9.98 17.07 21.44
C ARG A 24 -9.31 17.25 20.08
N ALA A 25 -8.50 18.28 19.96
CA ALA A 25 -7.72 18.51 18.77
C ALA A 25 -6.91 17.23 18.48
N GLN A 26 -7.24 16.53 17.39
CA GLN A 26 -6.35 15.52 16.84
C GLN A 26 -5.03 16.21 16.58
N VAL A 27 -3.95 15.67 17.14
CA VAL A 27 -2.60 16.06 16.71
C VAL A 27 -2.53 15.67 15.22
N PRO A 28 -2.41 16.63 14.29
CA PRO A 28 -2.36 16.28 12.89
C PRO A 28 -1.14 15.40 12.66
N ASN A 29 -1.35 14.17 12.24
CA ASN A 29 -0.26 13.30 11.85
C ASN A 29 0.24 13.78 10.48
N LYS A 30 1.23 14.66 10.44
CA LYS A 30 1.79 15.24 9.21
C LYS A 30 2.41 14.19 8.27
N SER A 31 2.63 12.98 8.76
CA SER A 31 3.16 11.88 7.95
C SER A 31 2.08 11.07 7.22
N GLU A 32 0.79 11.36 7.42
CA GLU A 32 -0.31 10.62 6.77
C GLU A 32 -0.40 10.98 5.29
N VAL A 33 -0.37 9.98 4.40
CA VAL A 33 -0.55 10.15 2.96
C VAL A 33 -2.03 10.11 2.58
N GLY A 34 -2.37 10.62 1.39
CA GLY A 34 -3.76 10.71 0.93
C GLY A 34 -4.50 9.38 0.82
N LEU A 35 -3.76 8.28 0.67
CA LEU A 35 -4.31 6.92 0.56
C LEU A 35 -4.36 6.15 1.89
N SER A 36 -3.98 6.75 3.01
CA SER A 36 -3.77 6.06 4.31
C SER A 36 -4.96 5.23 4.82
N ARG A 37 -6.19 5.54 4.38
CA ARG A 37 -7.43 4.83 4.76
C ARG A 37 -8.02 3.98 3.66
N ASP A 38 -7.43 4.04 2.47
CA ASP A 38 -7.99 3.41 1.29
C ASP A 38 -7.76 1.90 1.26
N LEU A 39 -8.58 1.24 0.45
CA LEU A 39 -8.42 -0.13 -0.01
C LEU A 39 -8.19 -0.05 -1.52
N ILE A 40 -7.05 -0.53 -1.97
CA ILE A 40 -6.63 -0.43 -3.37
C ILE A 40 -6.97 -1.73 -4.09
N TYR A 41 -7.65 -1.62 -5.24
CA TYR A 41 -7.78 -2.69 -6.22
C TYR A 41 -6.77 -2.47 -7.32
N PHE A 42 -5.83 -3.39 -7.49
CA PHE A 42 -4.81 -3.33 -8.52
C PHE A 42 -5.24 -4.12 -9.75
N VAL A 43 -5.28 -3.48 -10.92
CA VAL A 43 -5.81 -4.07 -12.15
C VAL A 43 -4.89 -3.86 -13.34
N MET A 44 -4.87 -4.86 -14.22
CA MET A 44 -4.36 -4.74 -15.59
C MET A 44 -5.57 -4.55 -16.52
N PRO A 45 -5.76 -3.37 -17.14
CA PRO A 45 -6.94 -3.09 -17.97
C PRO A 45 -7.15 -4.11 -19.09
N ASP A 46 -6.08 -4.48 -19.81
CA ASP A 46 -6.12 -5.50 -20.88
C ASP A 46 -6.68 -6.87 -20.45
N ARG A 47 -6.66 -7.18 -19.16
CA ARG A 47 -7.05 -8.48 -18.60
C ARG A 47 -8.32 -8.44 -17.78
N TYR A 48 -8.95 -7.25 -17.62
CA TYR A 48 -10.09 -7.12 -16.71
C TYR A 48 -11.42 -7.33 -17.39
N GLN A 49 -11.77 -6.51 -18.40
CA GLN A 49 -13.04 -6.62 -19.12
C GLN A 49 -12.91 -5.93 -20.48
N ASN A 50 -13.36 -6.60 -21.55
CA ASN A 50 -13.47 -6.02 -22.88
C ASN A 50 -14.79 -5.24 -23.01
N GLY A 51 -14.71 -3.94 -23.26
CA GLY A 51 -15.86 -3.05 -23.41
C GLY A 51 -16.00 -2.48 -24.83
N ASP A 52 -14.96 -2.57 -25.66
CA ASP A 52 -14.96 -2.08 -27.06
C ASP A 52 -14.25 -3.03 -28.03
N PRO A 53 -14.97 -4.03 -28.58
CA PRO A 53 -14.34 -4.96 -29.54
C PRO A 53 -13.77 -4.33 -30.80
N LYS A 54 -13.93 -3.01 -31.02
CA LYS A 54 -13.40 -2.32 -32.19
C LYS A 54 -11.90 -2.09 -32.15
N ASN A 55 -11.27 -2.19 -30.97
CA ASN A 55 -9.82 -2.09 -30.81
C ASN A 55 -9.13 -3.45 -30.77
N ASP A 56 -9.87 -4.54 -30.98
CA ASP A 56 -9.39 -5.93 -30.95
C ASP A 56 -8.67 -6.38 -32.23
N ASP A 57 -8.52 -5.52 -33.22
CA ASP A 57 -7.86 -5.84 -34.50
C ASP A 57 -6.51 -5.13 -34.68
N LEU A 58 -6.03 -4.46 -33.65
CA LEU A 58 -4.77 -3.73 -33.69
C LEU A 58 -3.55 -4.68 -33.66
N PRO A 59 -2.40 -4.26 -34.22
CA PRO A 59 -1.18 -5.09 -34.21
C PRO A 59 -0.75 -5.46 -32.79
N GLY A 60 -0.59 -6.74 -32.49
CA GLY A 60 -0.29 -7.25 -31.14
C GLY A 60 -1.48 -7.77 -30.38
N TYR A 61 -2.70 -7.77 -30.95
CA TYR A 61 -3.86 -8.47 -30.42
C TYR A 61 -3.78 -9.95 -30.79
N GLU A 62 -3.37 -10.80 -29.87
CA GLU A 62 -3.29 -12.25 -30.00
C GLU A 62 -3.77 -12.96 -28.71
N PRO A 63 -5.08 -12.94 -28.43
CA PRO A 63 -5.62 -13.32 -27.12
C PRO A 63 -5.49 -14.79 -26.74
N SER A 64 -4.94 -15.63 -27.64
CA SER A 64 -4.55 -17.01 -27.34
C SER A 64 -3.12 -17.15 -26.78
N LYS A 65 -2.32 -16.07 -26.79
CA LYS A 65 -0.92 -16.06 -26.37
C LYS A 65 -0.73 -15.16 -25.15
N THR A 66 -0.18 -15.65 -24.08
CA THR A 66 -0.01 -14.96 -22.79
C THR A 66 0.72 -13.61 -22.85
N ALA A 67 1.61 -13.43 -23.83
CA ALA A 67 2.49 -12.26 -23.98
C ALA A 67 1.92 -11.17 -24.90
N PHE A 68 0.65 -11.21 -25.27
CA PHE A 68 0.01 -10.31 -26.23
C PHE A 68 -1.23 -9.64 -25.65
N PHE A 69 -1.81 -8.66 -26.34
CA PHE A 69 -3.06 -8.04 -25.95
C PHE A 69 -4.24 -9.01 -26.07
N HIS A 70 -5.17 -8.93 -25.12
CA HIS A 70 -6.36 -9.79 -25.06
C HIS A 70 -7.68 -9.02 -25.23
N GLY A 71 -7.63 -7.69 -25.27
CA GLY A 71 -8.77 -6.82 -25.58
C GLY A 71 -9.52 -6.27 -24.36
N GLY A 72 -9.03 -6.45 -23.15
CA GLY A 72 -9.54 -5.66 -22.01
C GLY A 72 -9.18 -4.19 -22.19
N ASP A 73 -10.10 -3.27 -21.80
CA ASP A 73 -9.98 -1.86 -22.12
C ASP A 73 -10.58 -0.93 -21.05
N LEU A 74 -10.42 0.39 -21.25
CA LEU A 74 -10.94 1.41 -20.33
C LEU A 74 -12.48 1.46 -20.32
N LYS A 75 -13.16 1.13 -21.42
CA LYS A 75 -14.62 1.07 -21.45
C LYS A 75 -15.14 -0.10 -20.63
N GLY A 76 -14.51 -1.27 -20.75
CA GLY A 76 -14.82 -2.43 -19.91
C GLY A 76 -14.52 -2.18 -18.43
N LEU A 77 -13.39 -1.55 -18.14
CA LEU A 77 -13.02 -1.18 -16.77
C LEU A 77 -13.97 -0.13 -16.18
N THR A 78 -14.47 0.81 -16.99
CA THR A 78 -15.47 1.81 -16.57
C THR A 78 -16.83 1.16 -16.32
N GLY A 79 -17.26 0.25 -17.21
CA GLY A 79 -18.61 -0.28 -17.23
C GLY A 79 -19.65 0.81 -17.42
N ASN A 80 -20.87 0.60 -16.95
CA ASN A 80 -21.93 1.60 -16.98
C ASN A 80 -22.01 2.47 -15.69
N CYS A 81 -21.09 2.27 -14.76
CA CYS A 81 -21.00 3.05 -13.51
C CYS A 81 -22.19 2.90 -12.55
N VAL A 82 -23.01 1.85 -12.67
CA VAL A 82 -24.23 1.63 -11.88
C VAL A 82 -24.39 0.18 -11.44
N ASP A 83 -24.25 -0.77 -12.36
CA ASP A 83 -24.50 -2.19 -12.13
C ASP A 83 -23.27 -2.93 -11.53
N ASP A 84 -23.28 -4.28 -11.64
CA ASP A 84 -22.20 -5.14 -11.16
C ASP A 84 -21.07 -5.33 -12.20
N SER A 85 -20.82 -4.33 -13.05
CA SER A 85 -19.74 -4.33 -14.04
C SER A 85 -18.70 -3.24 -13.75
N GLY A 86 -17.52 -3.39 -14.33
CA GLY A 86 -16.46 -2.39 -14.30
C GLY A 86 -16.17 -1.85 -12.90
N LEU A 87 -16.04 -0.53 -12.82
CA LEU A 87 -15.66 0.18 -11.59
C LEU A 87 -16.73 0.09 -10.48
N ALA A 88 -18.02 0.03 -10.85
CA ALA A 88 -19.10 -0.13 -9.87
C ALA A 88 -19.04 -1.48 -9.14
N ARG A 89 -18.65 -2.58 -9.84
CA ARG A 89 -18.37 -3.86 -9.21
C ARG A 89 -17.24 -3.76 -8.21
N ILE A 90 -16.13 -3.14 -8.59
CA ILE A 90 -14.96 -2.94 -7.70
C ILE A 90 -15.37 -2.16 -6.45
N LYS A 91 -16.17 -1.10 -6.61
CA LYS A 91 -16.74 -0.35 -5.48
C LYS A 91 -17.60 -1.21 -4.56
N LYS A 92 -18.45 -2.08 -5.11
CA LYS A 92 -19.31 -2.99 -4.33
C LYS A 92 -18.53 -4.07 -3.58
N LEU A 93 -17.30 -4.39 -4.00
CA LEU A 93 -16.37 -5.22 -3.23
C LEU A 93 -15.80 -4.49 -1.99
N GLY A 94 -16.00 -3.16 -1.92
CA GLY A 94 -15.56 -2.32 -0.81
C GLY A 94 -14.26 -1.56 -1.07
N PHE A 95 -13.71 -1.63 -2.27
CA PHE A 95 -12.51 -0.88 -2.64
C PHE A 95 -12.82 0.61 -2.80
N THR A 96 -11.84 1.45 -2.46
CA THR A 96 -11.97 2.92 -2.48
C THR A 96 -10.97 3.58 -3.43
N ALA A 97 -10.00 2.83 -3.92
CA ALA A 97 -9.03 3.28 -4.91
C ALA A 97 -8.77 2.20 -5.95
N LEU A 98 -8.57 2.63 -7.19
CA LEU A 98 -8.18 1.79 -8.32
C LEU A 98 -6.74 2.12 -8.72
N TRP A 99 -5.86 1.13 -8.75
CA TRP A 99 -4.52 1.23 -9.30
C TRP A 99 -4.47 0.46 -10.61
N MET A 100 -4.14 1.16 -11.71
CA MET A 100 -4.03 0.62 -13.07
C MET A 100 -2.56 0.53 -13.48
N THR A 101 -2.17 -0.55 -14.20
CA THR A 101 -0.89 -0.59 -14.92
C THR A 101 -0.77 0.59 -15.89
N PRO A 102 0.45 0.92 -16.41
CA PRO A 102 0.62 2.10 -17.27
C PRO A 102 -0.30 2.06 -18.50
N LEU A 103 -0.86 3.21 -18.85
CA LEU A 103 -1.86 3.34 -19.93
C LEU A 103 -1.28 3.96 -21.21
N VAL A 104 0.00 4.30 -21.23
CA VAL A 104 0.68 5.02 -22.31
C VAL A 104 0.89 4.14 -23.54
N VAL A 105 1.06 4.75 -24.73
CA VAL A 105 1.27 4.01 -25.98
C VAL A 105 2.55 3.19 -25.90
N GLN A 106 2.46 1.93 -26.27
CA GLN A 106 3.55 0.97 -26.18
C GLN A 106 4.39 0.94 -27.48
N GLN A 107 5.61 0.39 -27.37
CA GLN A 107 6.41 0.08 -28.56
C GLN A 107 5.68 -0.89 -29.49
N PRO A 108 5.99 -0.89 -30.80
CA PRO A 108 5.44 -1.87 -31.73
C PRO A 108 5.66 -3.31 -31.26
N PRO A 109 4.68 -4.21 -31.46
CA PRO A 109 4.81 -5.60 -31.07
C PRO A 109 5.96 -6.29 -31.77
N THR A 110 6.55 -7.27 -31.11
CA THR A 110 7.59 -8.14 -31.65
C THR A 110 7.05 -9.58 -31.80
N SER A 111 7.84 -10.48 -32.36
CA SER A 111 7.49 -11.91 -32.41
C SER A 111 7.36 -12.55 -31.02
N ASN A 112 7.96 -11.93 -29.99
CA ASN A 112 8.03 -12.46 -28.63
C ASN A 112 6.96 -11.88 -27.70
N GLY A 113 6.27 -10.81 -28.11
CA GLY A 113 5.22 -10.20 -27.29
C GLY A 113 4.87 -8.77 -27.69
N ALA A 114 3.88 -8.23 -27.00
CA ALA A 114 3.39 -6.87 -27.10
C ALA A 114 3.35 -6.22 -25.72
N GLY A 115 3.23 -4.90 -25.68
CA GLY A 115 3.25 -4.11 -24.44
C GLY A 115 1.92 -4.11 -23.64
N TYR A 116 1.15 -5.20 -23.68
CA TYR A 116 -0.16 -5.31 -23.00
C TYR A 116 -0.17 -4.94 -21.51
N HIS A 117 0.98 -5.04 -20.88
CA HIS A 117 1.19 -4.72 -19.47
C HIS A 117 1.47 -3.22 -19.22
N GLY A 118 1.80 -2.44 -20.26
CA GLY A 118 1.99 -1.00 -20.16
C GLY A 118 3.42 -0.51 -19.89
N TYR A 119 4.41 -1.39 -19.70
CA TYR A 119 5.76 -0.99 -19.26
C TYR A 119 6.76 -0.73 -20.40
N TRP A 120 6.34 -0.86 -21.67
CA TRP A 120 7.19 -0.62 -22.84
C TRP A 120 6.80 0.67 -23.56
N GLY A 121 6.59 1.76 -22.78
CA GLY A 121 6.06 3.02 -23.28
C GLY A 121 6.96 3.73 -24.28
N VAL A 122 6.36 4.31 -25.34
CA VAL A 122 7.01 5.19 -26.31
C VAL A 122 6.31 6.53 -26.46
N ASP A 123 4.97 6.62 -26.37
CA ASP A 123 4.25 7.90 -26.32
C ASP A 123 3.59 8.06 -24.95
N PHE A 124 4.18 8.90 -24.11
CA PHE A 124 3.74 9.13 -22.73
C PHE A 124 2.68 10.24 -22.62
N LEU A 125 2.18 10.77 -23.74
CA LEU A 125 1.18 11.83 -23.77
C LEU A 125 -0.23 11.32 -24.05
N ASN A 126 -0.35 10.08 -24.55
CA ASN A 126 -1.62 9.50 -24.99
C ASN A 126 -1.85 8.11 -24.40
N VAL A 127 -3.12 7.76 -24.28
CA VAL A 127 -3.57 6.39 -23.94
C VAL A 127 -3.29 5.47 -25.14
N ASP A 128 -2.84 4.24 -24.85
CA ASP A 128 -2.61 3.21 -25.87
C ASP A 128 -3.93 2.84 -26.56
N PRO A 129 -3.97 2.80 -27.90
CA PRO A 129 -5.19 2.49 -28.66
C PRO A 129 -5.83 1.14 -28.31
N HIS A 130 -5.05 0.13 -27.88
CA HIS A 130 -5.60 -1.15 -27.41
C HIS A 130 -6.42 -1.00 -26.14
N LEU A 131 -6.09 -0.02 -25.29
CA LEU A 131 -6.80 0.27 -24.06
C LEU A 131 -7.92 1.31 -24.25
N GLY A 132 -7.99 1.97 -25.40
CA GLY A 132 -8.98 2.99 -25.71
C GLY A 132 -8.39 4.34 -26.02
N THR A 133 -9.09 5.41 -25.65
CA THR A 133 -8.74 6.79 -25.96
C THR A 133 -8.52 7.62 -24.68
N ASN A 134 -7.96 8.83 -24.87
CA ASN A 134 -7.89 9.82 -23.79
C ASN A 134 -9.29 10.18 -23.23
N ASP A 135 -10.33 10.16 -24.06
CA ASP A 135 -11.71 10.45 -23.64
C ASP A 135 -12.32 9.26 -22.84
N ASP A 136 -11.95 8.04 -23.16
CA ASP A 136 -12.35 6.87 -22.35
C ASP A 136 -11.74 6.93 -20.93
N LEU A 137 -10.51 7.44 -20.80
CA LEU A 137 -9.92 7.68 -19.48
C LEU A 137 -10.61 8.82 -18.72
N LEU A 138 -11.08 9.86 -19.43
CA LEU A 138 -11.92 10.91 -18.83
C LEU A 138 -13.25 10.32 -18.33
N ALA A 139 -13.87 9.42 -19.10
CA ALA A 139 -15.10 8.74 -18.68
C ALA A 139 -14.88 7.85 -17.43
N LEU A 140 -13.74 7.14 -17.36
CA LEU A 140 -13.35 6.38 -16.17
C LEU A 140 -13.18 7.30 -14.94
N ARG A 141 -12.50 8.46 -15.10
CA ARG A 141 -12.37 9.47 -14.05
C ARG A 141 -13.73 9.95 -13.55
N ASP A 142 -14.63 10.28 -14.45
CA ASP A 142 -15.95 10.80 -14.09
C ASP A 142 -16.78 9.73 -13.35
N CYS A 143 -16.67 8.48 -13.77
CA CYS A 143 -17.25 7.35 -13.06
C CYS A 143 -16.64 7.19 -11.67
N ALA A 144 -15.31 7.25 -11.54
CA ALA A 144 -14.62 7.17 -10.26
C ALA A 144 -15.08 8.27 -9.29
N ASN A 145 -15.17 9.51 -9.79
CA ASN A 145 -15.67 10.65 -9.01
C ASN A 145 -17.12 10.43 -8.53
N LYS A 146 -18.00 9.95 -9.40
CA LYS A 146 -19.39 9.60 -9.06
C LYS A 146 -19.47 8.54 -7.96
N LEU A 147 -18.57 7.56 -7.98
CA LEU A 147 -18.52 6.47 -7.01
C LEU A 147 -17.70 6.81 -5.75
N GLY A 148 -17.09 8.01 -5.68
CA GLY A 148 -16.18 8.39 -4.60
C GLY A 148 -14.96 7.47 -4.52
N MET A 149 -14.39 7.10 -5.66
CA MET A 149 -13.18 6.30 -5.78
C MET A 149 -11.99 7.14 -6.26
N LYS A 150 -10.81 6.83 -5.75
CA LYS A 150 -9.55 7.44 -6.17
C LYS A 150 -8.92 6.66 -7.32
N LEU A 151 -8.23 7.37 -8.22
CA LEU A 151 -7.46 6.76 -9.30
C LEU A 151 -5.97 6.87 -9.02
N ILE A 152 -5.27 5.77 -9.18
CA ILE A 152 -3.81 5.64 -9.06
C ILE A 152 -3.30 5.13 -10.39
N LEU A 153 -2.33 5.83 -10.96
CA LEU A 153 -1.68 5.42 -12.20
C LEU A 153 -0.30 4.83 -11.90
N ASP A 154 0.00 3.71 -12.55
CA ASP A 154 1.36 3.21 -12.62
C ASP A 154 2.16 4.06 -13.61
N VAL A 155 3.35 4.47 -13.23
CA VAL A 155 4.21 5.36 -14.04
C VAL A 155 5.62 4.81 -14.12
N VAL A 156 6.17 4.83 -15.32
CA VAL A 156 7.54 4.39 -15.59
C VAL A 156 8.43 5.63 -15.75
N THR A 157 9.46 5.74 -14.90
CA THR A 157 10.39 6.88 -14.93
C THR A 157 11.82 6.48 -15.27
N ASN A 158 12.13 5.20 -15.12
CA ASN A 158 13.48 4.66 -15.31
C ASN A 158 13.83 4.45 -16.79
N HIS A 159 12.89 3.99 -17.58
CA HIS A 159 13.15 3.53 -18.96
C HIS A 159 12.01 3.86 -19.91
N THR A 160 12.26 3.66 -21.19
CA THR A 160 11.25 3.66 -22.27
C THR A 160 11.27 2.29 -22.96
N GLY A 161 10.40 2.09 -23.95
CA GLY A 161 10.45 0.92 -24.83
C GLY A 161 11.83 0.75 -25.49
N ASP A 162 12.15 -0.49 -25.87
CA ASP A 162 13.40 -0.90 -26.54
C ASP A 162 13.45 -0.36 -27.99
N ILE A 163 14.02 0.81 -28.15
CA ILE A 163 14.11 1.59 -29.42
C ILE A 163 15.55 1.90 -29.78
N ILE A 164 16.42 2.16 -28.80
CA ILE A 164 17.83 2.48 -29.03
C ILE A 164 18.58 1.19 -29.36
N SER A 165 19.37 1.24 -30.41
CA SER A 165 20.23 0.13 -30.84
C SER A 165 21.70 0.50 -30.69
N TYR A 166 22.57 -0.50 -30.64
CA TYR A 166 24.01 -0.30 -30.45
C TYR A 166 24.81 -0.95 -31.57
N GLU A 167 25.75 -0.17 -32.16
CA GLU A 167 26.76 -0.69 -33.06
C GLU A 167 28.13 -0.27 -32.55
N ASP A 168 29.03 -1.20 -32.35
CA ASP A 168 30.37 -0.96 -31.76
C ASP A 168 30.32 -0.07 -30.49
N ARG A 169 29.33 -0.34 -29.59
CA ARG A 169 29.04 0.43 -28.36
C ARG A 169 28.56 1.88 -28.61
N THR A 170 28.26 2.24 -29.84
CA THR A 170 27.67 3.54 -30.16
C THR A 170 26.16 3.41 -30.24
N ALA A 171 25.44 4.17 -29.40
CA ALA A 171 23.99 4.17 -29.37
C ALA A 171 23.43 4.95 -30.57
N PHE A 172 22.38 4.46 -31.20
CA PHE A 172 21.65 5.16 -32.25
C PHE A 172 20.16 4.77 -32.25
N ILE A 173 19.32 5.65 -32.82
CA ILE A 173 17.92 5.32 -33.05
C ILE A 173 17.78 4.87 -34.49
N PRO A 174 17.32 3.61 -34.75
CA PRO A 174 17.08 3.14 -36.12
C PRO A 174 16.13 4.05 -36.90
N GLN A 175 16.37 4.23 -38.21
CA GLN A 175 15.62 5.15 -39.09
C GLN A 175 14.10 4.97 -38.99
N ARG A 176 13.62 3.71 -38.83
CA ARG A 176 12.19 3.37 -38.72
C ARG A 176 11.54 3.87 -37.43
N TYR A 177 12.34 4.22 -36.43
CA TYR A 177 11.89 4.66 -35.10
C TYR A 177 12.21 6.13 -34.79
N LEU A 178 12.74 6.88 -35.77
CA LEU A 178 13.00 8.30 -35.56
C LEU A 178 11.73 9.05 -35.14
N GLY A 179 11.76 9.72 -34.00
CA GLY A 179 10.64 10.53 -33.49
C GLY A 179 9.45 9.72 -32.97
N ILE A 180 9.60 8.39 -32.74
CA ILE A 180 8.53 7.56 -32.21
C ILE A 180 8.21 7.91 -30.72
N LYS A 181 9.25 8.29 -29.97
CA LYS A 181 9.08 8.64 -28.55
C LYS A 181 8.48 10.03 -28.39
N LYS A 182 7.51 10.15 -27.48
CA LYS A 182 6.89 11.43 -27.12
C LYS A 182 6.81 11.56 -25.60
N PRO A 183 7.11 12.76 -25.07
CA PRO A 183 7.51 14.01 -25.79
C PRO A 183 8.87 13.90 -26.46
N SER A 184 9.22 14.93 -27.29
CA SER A 184 10.39 14.92 -28.18
C SER A 184 11.73 14.76 -27.46
N TRP A 185 11.87 15.23 -26.22
CA TRP A 185 13.10 15.09 -25.42
C TRP A 185 13.50 13.63 -25.17
N LEU A 186 12.55 12.69 -25.26
CA LEU A 186 12.81 11.24 -25.17
C LEU A 186 13.53 10.67 -26.41
N ASN A 187 13.67 11.43 -27.50
CA ASN A 187 14.46 11.01 -28.65
C ASN A 187 15.92 11.50 -28.59
N GLU A 188 16.28 12.26 -27.56
CA GLU A 188 17.63 12.76 -27.36
C GLU A 188 18.49 11.71 -26.66
N LEU A 189 19.44 11.11 -27.38
CA LEU A 189 20.34 10.08 -26.84
C LEU A 189 21.12 10.57 -25.59
N SER A 190 21.37 11.87 -25.49
CA SER A 190 22.00 12.46 -24.31
C SER A 190 21.21 12.30 -23.01
N ASN A 191 19.92 11.96 -23.07
CA ASN A 191 19.06 11.72 -21.91
C ASN A 191 19.10 10.26 -21.44
N TYR A 192 19.91 9.41 -22.03
CA TYR A 192 20.09 8.01 -21.70
C TYR A 192 21.52 7.72 -21.25
N HIS A 193 21.71 6.64 -20.49
CA HIS A 193 23.05 6.19 -20.10
C HIS A 193 23.81 5.57 -21.28
N ASN A 194 23.09 4.96 -22.22
CA ASN A 194 23.65 4.35 -23.44
C ASN A 194 24.75 3.31 -23.16
N VAL A 195 24.56 2.49 -22.18
CA VAL A 195 25.50 1.44 -21.77
C VAL A 195 25.13 0.07 -22.32
N GLY A 196 23.86 -0.09 -22.74
CA GLY A 196 23.28 -1.35 -23.15
C GLY A 196 22.86 -2.24 -21.99
N ASP A 197 22.52 -3.50 -22.29
CA ASP A 197 21.90 -4.41 -21.33
C ASP A 197 22.87 -4.83 -20.21
N MET A 198 22.51 -4.53 -18.97
CA MET A 198 23.27 -4.79 -17.75
C MET A 198 22.64 -5.87 -16.82
N ASN A 199 21.67 -6.62 -17.29
CA ASN A 199 20.92 -7.61 -16.49
C ASN A 199 21.79 -8.62 -15.74
N LYS A 200 22.97 -8.97 -16.27
CA LYS A 200 23.88 -9.95 -15.66
C LYS A 200 24.58 -9.48 -14.40
N CYS A 201 24.52 -8.19 -14.07
CA CYS A 201 25.28 -7.62 -12.96
C CYS A 201 24.44 -6.82 -11.94
N TRP A 202 23.14 -7.01 -11.88
CA TRP A 202 22.23 -6.31 -10.95
C TRP A 202 22.52 -6.48 -9.46
N SER A 203 23.40 -7.40 -9.08
CA SER A 203 23.93 -7.45 -7.72
C SER A 203 24.80 -6.24 -7.36
N LYS A 204 25.26 -5.46 -8.36
CA LYS A 204 26.02 -4.23 -8.19
C LYS A 204 25.11 -3.02 -8.41
N SER A 205 25.15 -2.06 -7.51
CA SER A 205 24.27 -0.87 -7.59
C SER A 205 24.44 -0.06 -8.88
N SER A 206 25.65 0.03 -9.45
CA SER A 206 25.88 0.70 -10.72
C SER A 206 25.13 0.01 -11.89
N CYS A 207 25.16 -1.33 -11.95
CA CYS A 207 24.44 -2.05 -13.00
C CYS A 207 22.92 -1.97 -12.86
N THR A 208 22.43 -1.74 -11.64
CA THR A 208 21.01 -1.57 -11.41
C THR A 208 20.50 -0.22 -11.90
N LYS A 209 21.37 0.80 -11.94
CA LYS A 209 20.99 2.19 -12.20
C LYS A 209 21.44 2.74 -13.55
N ASP A 210 22.49 2.15 -14.15
CA ASP A 210 23.17 2.74 -15.28
C ASP A 210 23.19 1.77 -16.48
N GLY A 211 22.07 1.11 -16.80
CA GLY A 211 22.01 0.20 -17.93
C GLY A 211 20.64 -0.31 -18.28
N ASP A 212 20.48 -0.69 -19.53
CA ASP A 212 19.21 -1.14 -20.11
C ASP A 212 18.60 -2.30 -19.32
N PHE A 213 17.30 -2.19 -19.08
CA PHE A 213 16.52 -3.14 -18.30
C PHE A 213 15.86 -4.15 -19.24
N TYR A 214 16.50 -5.30 -19.47
CA TYR A 214 16.05 -6.29 -20.46
C TYR A 214 15.82 -5.69 -21.86
N GLY A 215 16.76 -4.85 -22.30
CA GLY A 215 16.70 -4.14 -23.56
C GLY A 215 15.93 -2.82 -23.54
N LEU A 216 15.15 -2.53 -22.50
CA LEU A 216 14.41 -1.27 -22.36
C LEU A 216 15.40 -0.12 -22.12
N ASP A 217 15.25 0.96 -22.91
CA ASP A 217 16.20 2.07 -22.98
C ASP A 217 16.29 2.85 -21.65
N ASP A 218 17.42 2.78 -20.99
CA ASP A 218 17.65 3.31 -19.64
C ASP A 218 17.92 4.82 -19.63
N LEU A 219 17.08 5.58 -18.94
CA LEU A 219 17.16 7.04 -18.84
C LEU A 219 18.14 7.48 -17.74
N ALA A 220 18.94 8.50 -18.02
CA ALA A 220 19.83 9.16 -17.09
C ALA A 220 19.03 10.01 -16.08
N THR A 221 18.37 9.34 -15.12
CA THR A 221 17.39 9.92 -14.20
C THR A 221 17.98 10.92 -13.20
N GLU A 222 19.30 11.04 -13.10
CA GLU A 222 20.03 12.08 -12.37
C GLU A 222 19.98 13.45 -13.08
N LYS A 223 19.69 13.50 -14.39
CA LYS A 223 19.72 14.72 -15.20
C LYS A 223 18.48 15.59 -14.98
N PRO A 224 18.68 16.92 -14.83
CA PRO A 224 17.58 17.86 -14.69
C PRO A 224 16.55 17.78 -15.82
N GLU A 225 17.00 17.58 -17.05
CA GLU A 225 16.16 17.46 -18.24
C GLU A 225 15.21 16.26 -18.13
N VAL A 226 15.69 15.13 -17.60
CA VAL A 226 14.91 13.90 -17.45
C VAL A 226 13.90 14.03 -16.31
N PHE A 227 14.32 14.38 -15.08
CA PHE A 227 13.35 14.46 -13.98
C PHE A 227 12.36 15.61 -14.14
N SER A 228 12.74 16.74 -14.78
CA SER A 228 11.81 17.84 -15.08
C SER A 228 10.86 17.47 -16.22
N GLY A 229 11.35 16.81 -17.26
CA GLY A 229 10.54 16.29 -18.35
C GLY A 229 9.46 15.31 -17.85
N TRP A 230 9.83 14.39 -16.98
CA TRP A 230 8.86 13.51 -16.33
C TRP A 230 7.86 14.25 -15.42
N ALA A 231 8.30 15.30 -14.75
CA ALA A 231 7.39 16.10 -13.92
C ALA A 231 6.35 16.83 -14.79
N GLU A 232 6.72 17.31 -15.97
CA GLU A 232 5.79 17.93 -16.92
C GLU A 232 4.78 16.90 -17.47
N VAL A 233 5.28 15.75 -17.94
CA VAL A 233 4.44 14.65 -18.46
C VAL A 233 3.42 14.21 -17.41
N TYR A 234 3.87 13.74 -16.28
CA TYR A 234 2.97 13.17 -15.25
C TYR A 234 2.17 14.25 -14.52
N GLY A 235 2.68 15.48 -14.43
CA GLY A 235 1.90 16.64 -13.99
C GLY A 235 0.72 16.92 -14.90
N SER A 236 0.88 16.75 -16.23
CA SER A 236 -0.23 16.89 -17.18
C SER A 236 -1.31 15.81 -16.98
N TRP A 237 -0.92 14.57 -16.70
CA TRP A 237 -1.85 13.48 -16.38
C TRP A 237 -2.62 13.75 -15.08
N ILE A 238 -1.96 14.25 -14.03
CA ILE A 238 -2.64 14.66 -12.79
C ILE A 238 -3.73 15.70 -13.08
N ARG A 239 -3.37 16.79 -13.79
CA ARG A 239 -4.30 17.89 -14.09
C ARG A 239 -5.47 17.44 -14.98
N LYS A 240 -5.21 16.58 -15.95
CA LYS A 240 -6.22 16.14 -16.93
C LYS A 240 -7.17 15.09 -16.33
N TYR A 241 -6.63 14.14 -15.57
CA TYR A 241 -7.41 12.98 -15.13
C TYR A 241 -7.71 12.96 -13.64
N GLY A 242 -7.30 13.94 -12.85
CA GLY A 242 -7.62 14.03 -11.42
C GLY A 242 -7.06 12.86 -10.61
N LEU A 243 -5.84 12.40 -10.94
CA LEU A 243 -5.19 11.28 -10.28
C LEU A 243 -4.89 11.60 -8.83
N SER A 244 -5.08 10.64 -7.92
CA SER A 244 -4.84 10.78 -6.48
C SER A 244 -3.49 10.21 -6.03
N GLY A 245 -2.79 9.49 -6.90
CA GLY A 245 -1.48 8.92 -6.59
C GLY A 245 -0.80 8.28 -7.80
N PHE A 246 0.50 8.01 -7.62
CA PHE A 246 1.32 7.21 -8.53
C PHE A 246 1.91 6.01 -7.82
N ARG A 247 1.93 4.87 -8.51
CA ARG A 247 2.91 3.82 -8.28
C ARG A 247 4.04 4.05 -9.26
N VAL A 248 5.27 4.14 -8.78
CA VAL A 248 6.44 4.30 -9.64
C VAL A 248 7.09 2.95 -9.86
N ASP A 249 7.07 2.52 -11.12
CA ASP A 249 7.70 1.28 -11.57
C ASP A 249 9.22 1.35 -11.37
N THR A 250 9.82 0.19 -11.08
CA THR A 250 11.28 0.06 -10.97
C THR A 250 11.97 1.18 -10.18
N ALA A 251 11.34 1.67 -9.10
CA ALA A 251 11.86 2.75 -8.27
C ALA A 251 13.24 2.43 -7.65
N ARG A 252 13.65 1.17 -7.68
CA ARG A 252 14.98 0.70 -7.30
C ARG A 252 16.06 1.09 -8.30
N HIS A 253 15.70 1.31 -9.56
CA HIS A 253 16.61 1.48 -10.70
C HIS A 253 16.93 2.94 -11.00
N VAL A 254 16.12 3.90 -10.55
CA VAL A 254 16.42 5.33 -10.73
C VAL A 254 17.56 5.82 -9.84
N ASP A 255 18.19 6.93 -10.20
CA ASP A 255 19.26 7.57 -9.40
C ASP A 255 18.80 7.87 -7.96
N ASP A 256 19.70 7.82 -7.00
CA ASP A 256 19.43 8.02 -5.57
C ASP A 256 18.83 9.39 -5.24
N LYS A 257 19.03 10.39 -6.09
CA LYS A 257 18.51 11.76 -5.91
C LYS A 257 17.23 12.00 -6.70
N PHE A 258 16.80 11.05 -7.53
CA PHE A 258 15.65 11.23 -8.41
C PHE A 258 14.40 11.66 -7.63
N PHE A 259 13.98 10.92 -6.62
CA PHE A 259 12.79 11.26 -5.84
C PHE A 259 12.93 12.56 -5.05
N LYS A 260 14.14 12.89 -4.61
CA LYS A 260 14.41 14.16 -3.94
C LYS A 260 14.15 15.36 -4.86
N ASN A 261 14.41 15.20 -6.17
CA ASN A 261 14.26 16.24 -7.18
C ASN A 261 12.85 16.21 -7.81
N TRP A 262 12.36 15.03 -8.17
CA TRP A 262 11.11 14.84 -8.92
C TRP A 262 9.85 14.94 -8.06
N SER A 263 9.81 14.30 -6.87
CA SER A 263 8.59 14.25 -6.06
C SER A 263 8.05 15.62 -5.65
N PRO A 264 8.88 16.63 -5.28
CA PRO A 264 8.37 17.97 -5.00
C PRO A 264 7.71 18.65 -6.20
N LEU A 265 8.17 18.36 -7.43
CA LEU A 265 7.57 18.89 -8.65
C LEU A 265 6.19 18.28 -8.87
N ILE A 266 6.04 16.98 -8.67
CA ILE A 266 4.76 16.26 -8.78
C ILE A 266 3.77 16.76 -7.73
N HIS A 267 4.18 16.90 -6.47
CA HIS A 267 3.30 17.44 -5.43
C HIS A 267 2.81 18.86 -5.77
N LYS A 268 3.67 19.69 -6.34
CA LYS A 268 3.28 21.03 -6.80
C LYS A 268 2.24 20.98 -7.93
N GLU A 269 2.35 20.03 -8.86
CA GLU A 269 1.35 19.83 -9.91
C GLU A 269 0.01 19.31 -9.34
N ALA A 270 0.05 18.42 -8.36
CA ALA A 270 -1.13 17.94 -7.66
C ALA A 270 -1.84 19.08 -6.89
N GLU A 271 -1.08 19.91 -6.16
CA GLU A 271 -1.62 21.11 -5.49
C GLU A 271 -2.30 22.07 -6.48
N ARG A 272 -1.68 22.31 -7.66
CA ARG A 272 -2.26 23.12 -8.74
C ARG A 272 -3.56 22.55 -9.28
N ALA A 273 -3.70 21.23 -9.25
CA ALA A 273 -4.91 20.50 -9.66
C ALA A 273 -5.97 20.43 -8.53
N GLY A 274 -5.69 21.01 -7.36
CA GLY A 274 -6.58 20.98 -6.19
C GLY A 274 -6.62 19.60 -5.50
N ILE A 275 -5.56 18.79 -5.66
CA ILE A 275 -5.45 17.46 -5.09
C ILE A 275 -4.53 17.54 -3.87
N ASP A 276 -5.14 17.48 -2.69
CA ASP A 276 -4.40 17.47 -1.45
C ASP A 276 -3.83 16.06 -1.16
N ASN A 277 -2.63 16.01 -0.54
CA ASN A 277 -2.00 14.78 -0.08
C ASN A 277 -1.82 13.71 -1.18
N PHE A 278 -1.41 14.11 -2.38
CA PHE A 278 -1.07 13.18 -3.47
C PHE A 278 -0.07 12.12 -3.00
N THR A 279 -0.34 10.86 -3.29
CA THR A 279 0.49 9.75 -2.80
C THR A 279 1.40 9.21 -3.89
N ILE A 280 2.70 9.14 -3.62
CA ILE A 280 3.71 8.52 -4.48
C ILE A 280 4.29 7.31 -3.74
N PHE A 281 4.07 6.11 -4.27
CA PHE A 281 4.69 4.90 -3.75
C PHE A 281 5.47 4.17 -4.84
N GLY A 282 6.67 3.72 -4.49
CA GLY A 282 7.56 3.07 -5.45
C GLY A 282 7.59 1.56 -5.32
N GLU A 283 7.87 0.91 -6.45
CA GLU A 283 8.29 -0.47 -6.43
C GLU A 283 9.77 -0.56 -6.13
N VAL A 284 10.08 -1.03 -4.95
CA VAL A 284 11.42 -1.41 -4.54
C VAL A 284 11.37 -2.88 -4.14
N TRP A 285 11.71 -3.77 -5.06
CA TRP A 285 11.70 -5.21 -4.78
C TRP A 285 12.82 -5.56 -3.81
N GLU A 286 12.54 -5.38 -2.55
CA GLU A 286 13.50 -5.57 -1.46
C GLU A 286 12.78 -6.14 -0.22
N PRO A 287 12.99 -7.42 0.11
CA PRO A 287 12.34 -8.06 1.25
C PRO A 287 12.98 -7.73 2.61
N ASN A 288 14.10 -6.99 2.63
CA ASN A 288 14.77 -6.57 3.85
C ASN A 288 14.30 -5.16 4.27
N PRO A 289 13.65 -4.99 5.45
CA PRO A 289 13.15 -3.68 5.89
C PRO A 289 14.22 -2.60 5.99
N THR A 290 15.46 -2.95 6.38
CA THR A 290 16.55 -1.99 6.56
C THR A 290 17.10 -1.48 5.23
N GLU A 291 16.99 -2.26 4.16
CA GLU A 291 17.30 -1.84 2.81
C GLU A 291 16.16 -1.02 2.19
N LEU A 292 14.90 -1.49 2.34
CA LEU A 292 13.73 -0.77 1.84
C LEU A 292 13.64 0.64 2.43
N MET A 293 13.91 0.81 3.72
CA MET A 293 13.84 2.11 4.39
C MET A 293 14.83 3.14 3.81
N LYS A 294 15.97 2.71 3.22
CA LYS A 294 16.93 3.64 2.59
C LYS A 294 16.28 4.43 1.45
N TYR A 295 15.44 3.80 0.65
CA TYR A 295 14.73 4.48 -0.43
C TYR A 295 13.77 5.57 0.11
N ILE A 296 13.12 5.32 1.24
CA ILE A 296 12.20 6.26 1.88
C ILE A 296 12.96 7.35 2.65
N ARG A 297 13.85 6.95 3.57
CA ARG A 297 14.50 7.87 4.49
C ARG A 297 15.67 8.63 3.86
N VAL A 298 16.44 7.98 2.96
CA VAL A 298 17.65 8.56 2.34
C VAL A 298 17.32 9.12 0.96
N ASN A 299 16.75 8.32 0.06
CA ASN A 299 16.48 8.72 -1.32
C ASN A 299 15.19 9.56 -1.45
N LYS A 300 14.42 9.71 -0.37
CA LYS A 300 13.22 10.56 -0.27
C LYS A 300 12.04 10.13 -1.14
N LEU A 301 11.95 8.84 -1.48
CA LEU A 301 10.70 8.26 -1.94
C LEU A 301 9.66 8.41 -0.81
N GLN A 302 8.43 8.87 -1.12
CA GLN A 302 7.45 9.17 -0.08
C GLN A 302 7.01 7.92 0.69
N THR A 303 6.70 6.83 -0.03
CA THR A 303 6.43 5.50 0.52
C THR A 303 6.68 4.42 -0.54
N ALA A 304 6.51 3.15 -0.20
CA ALA A 304 6.84 2.03 -1.10
C ALA A 304 5.85 0.87 -0.95
N LEU A 305 5.88 -0.06 -1.91
CA LEU A 305 5.31 -1.40 -1.76
C LEU A 305 6.05 -2.16 -0.66
N ASP A 306 5.30 -2.75 0.26
CA ASP A 306 5.84 -3.45 1.45
C ASP A 306 6.18 -4.92 1.12
N PHE A 307 7.26 -5.14 0.39
CA PHE A 307 7.78 -6.48 0.11
C PHE A 307 8.16 -7.27 1.37
N PRO A 308 8.72 -6.64 2.43
CA PRO A 308 8.89 -7.34 3.71
C PRO A 308 7.59 -7.90 4.28
N PHE A 309 6.50 -7.11 4.28
CA PHE A 309 5.18 -7.56 4.72
C PHE A 309 4.66 -8.70 3.84
N GLN A 310 4.73 -8.54 2.53
CA GLN A 310 4.28 -9.54 1.57
C GLN A 310 4.88 -10.92 1.87
N ARG A 311 6.21 -10.99 2.02
CA ARG A 311 6.92 -12.22 2.32
C ARG A 311 6.45 -12.84 3.64
N VAL A 312 6.48 -12.06 4.73
CA VAL A 312 6.18 -12.57 6.08
C VAL A 312 4.70 -12.93 6.23
N ALA A 313 3.78 -12.17 5.62
CA ALA A 313 2.35 -12.45 5.66
C ALA A 313 2.00 -13.76 4.94
N VAL A 314 2.58 -14.00 3.76
CA VAL A 314 2.42 -15.26 3.03
C VAL A 314 3.03 -16.44 3.80
N GLU A 315 4.21 -16.27 4.38
CA GLU A 315 4.86 -17.29 5.21
C GLU A 315 4.04 -17.62 6.47
N PHE A 316 3.50 -16.63 7.14
CA PHE A 316 2.62 -16.83 8.31
C PHE A 316 1.32 -17.54 7.91
N ALA A 317 0.61 -17.04 6.88
CA ALA A 317 -0.66 -17.64 6.46
C ALA A 317 -0.50 -19.10 6.00
N SER A 318 0.64 -19.44 5.37
CA SER A 318 0.98 -20.80 4.98
C SER A 318 1.49 -21.68 6.12
N ALA A 319 1.61 -21.16 7.34
CA ALA A 319 2.26 -21.80 8.49
C ALA A 319 3.73 -22.23 8.23
N TYR A 320 4.38 -21.61 7.25
CA TYR A 320 5.82 -21.77 7.02
C TYR A 320 6.63 -21.01 8.09
N SER A 321 6.07 -19.93 8.63
CA SER A 321 6.62 -19.20 9.77
C SER A 321 5.59 -19.05 10.89
N ASP A 322 6.08 -18.69 12.07
CA ASP A 322 5.32 -18.47 13.29
C ASP A 322 4.98 -16.97 13.51
N ALA A 323 4.25 -16.69 14.60
CA ALA A 323 3.85 -15.34 14.97
C ALA A 323 5.03 -14.42 15.34
N GLU A 324 6.15 -14.98 15.81
CA GLU A 324 7.36 -14.24 16.12
C GLU A 324 7.97 -13.59 14.87
N SER A 325 7.74 -14.18 13.69
CA SER A 325 8.17 -13.59 12.40
C SER A 325 7.42 -12.30 12.08
N LEU A 326 6.10 -12.28 12.33
CA LEU A 326 5.30 -11.04 12.23
C LEU A 326 5.75 -10.00 13.26
N LYS A 327 6.04 -10.44 14.50
CA LYS A 327 6.57 -9.53 15.52
C LYS A 327 7.87 -8.90 15.05
N ARG A 328 8.83 -9.69 14.58
CA ARG A 328 10.11 -9.16 14.06
C ARG A 328 9.89 -8.19 12.92
N LEU A 329 8.97 -8.46 11.98
CA LEU A 329 8.62 -7.55 10.90
C LEU A 329 8.15 -6.18 11.44
N PHE A 330 7.19 -6.19 12.36
CA PHE A 330 6.62 -4.94 12.89
C PHE A 330 7.54 -4.22 13.88
N ASP A 331 8.48 -4.92 14.53
CA ASP A 331 9.55 -4.28 15.32
C ASP A 331 10.49 -3.43 14.43
N TYR A 332 10.52 -3.67 13.11
CA TYR A 332 11.25 -2.84 12.13
C TYR A 332 10.47 -1.61 11.66
N ASP A 333 9.22 -1.42 12.05
CA ASP A 333 8.40 -0.28 11.61
C ASP A 333 9.02 1.07 11.97
N ASP A 334 9.75 1.15 13.08
CA ASP A 334 10.44 2.35 13.54
C ASP A 334 11.51 2.87 12.55
N TYR A 335 12.07 2.00 11.71
CA TYR A 335 13.02 2.41 10.66
C TYR A 335 12.41 3.37 9.64
N TYR A 336 11.10 3.32 9.43
CA TYR A 336 10.39 4.18 8.48
C TYR A 336 9.96 5.52 9.10
N THR A 337 10.14 5.69 10.42
CA THR A 337 9.66 6.90 11.13
C THR A 337 10.54 8.12 10.82
N ASP A 338 9.90 9.13 10.22
CA ASP A 338 10.46 10.46 9.93
C ASP A 338 9.33 11.51 10.07
N THR A 339 9.64 12.78 9.86
CA THR A 339 8.63 13.86 9.81
C THR A 339 7.57 13.65 8.72
N ASN A 340 7.92 12.94 7.64
CA ASN A 340 7.08 12.78 6.45
C ASN A 340 6.84 11.30 6.08
N SER A 341 7.31 10.36 6.87
CA SER A 341 7.17 8.93 6.59
C SER A 341 6.84 8.12 7.85
N SER A 342 6.17 6.99 7.64
CA SER A 342 5.78 6.04 8.67
C SER A 342 5.51 4.69 8.02
N ALA A 343 5.71 3.59 8.72
CA ALA A 343 5.35 2.25 8.26
C ALA A 343 3.85 2.10 7.94
N SER A 344 2.98 2.89 8.57
CA SER A 344 1.54 2.90 8.27
C SER A 344 1.19 3.41 6.87
N ASN A 345 2.12 4.07 6.19
CA ASN A 345 1.95 4.53 4.80
C ASN A 345 2.42 3.52 3.76
N LEU A 346 3.12 2.45 4.15
CA LEU A 346 3.55 1.41 3.21
C LEU A 346 2.33 0.75 2.56
N VAL A 347 2.41 0.52 1.25
CA VAL A 347 1.35 -0.17 0.51
C VAL A 347 1.57 -1.67 0.66
N THR A 348 0.74 -2.31 1.48
CA THR A 348 0.82 -3.75 1.78
C THR A 348 0.06 -4.56 0.75
N PHE A 349 0.56 -5.75 0.43
CA PHE A 349 -0.03 -6.64 -0.57
C PHE A 349 0.37 -8.10 -0.29
N LEU A 350 -0.26 -9.06 -0.97
CA LEU A 350 0.04 -10.49 -0.84
C LEU A 350 0.62 -11.10 -2.11
N GLY A 351 0.30 -10.54 -3.26
CA GLY A 351 0.77 -10.93 -4.57
C GLY A 351 0.54 -9.82 -5.58
N ASN A 352 1.14 -9.91 -6.76
CA ASN A 352 1.00 -8.96 -7.84
C ASN A 352 1.22 -9.64 -9.21
N HIS A 353 1.24 -8.84 -10.27
CA HIS A 353 1.38 -9.27 -11.66
C HIS A 353 2.78 -9.84 -12.01
N ASP A 354 3.79 -9.60 -11.18
CA ASP A 354 5.17 -10.08 -11.40
C ASP A 354 5.48 -11.33 -10.58
N MET A 355 5.20 -11.30 -9.28
CA MET A 355 5.57 -12.38 -8.38
C MET A 355 4.52 -13.48 -8.24
N GLY A 356 3.31 -13.23 -8.69
CA GLY A 356 2.21 -14.20 -8.64
C GLY A 356 1.11 -13.87 -7.66
N ARG A 357 0.06 -14.69 -7.68
CA ARG A 357 -1.16 -14.53 -6.90
C ARG A 357 -1.03 -15.03 -5.48
N ALA A 358 -1.74 -14.42 -4.54
CA ALA A 358 -1.72 -14.81 -3.13
C ALA A 358 -2.00 -16.31 -2.93
N ALA A 359 -3.01 -16.86 -3.61
CA ALA A 359 -3.38 -18.27 -3.49
C ALA A 359 -2.28 -19.21 -3.97
N PHE A 360 -1.57 -18.88 -5.07
CA PHE A 360 -0.43 -19.65 -5.56
C PHE A 360 0.73 -19.60 -4.57
N LEU A 361 1.11 -18.42 -4.12
CA LEU A 361 2.26 -18.22 -3.22
C LEU A 361 2.06 -18.94 -1.88
N ILE A 362 0.83 -18.97 -1.35
CA ILE A 362 0.48 -19.72 -0.15
C ILE A 362 0.46 -21.22 -0.43
N GLY A 363 -0.18 -21.65 -1.53
CA GLY A 363 -0.37 -23.05 -1.90
C GLY A 363 0.90 -23.77 -2.33
N SER A 364 1.88 -23.04 -2.89
CA SER A 364 3.18 -23.60 -3.30
C SER A 364 4.05 -24.06 -2.11
N ARG A 365 3.73 -23.63 -0.89
CA ARG A 365 4.39 -24.10 0.32
C ARG A 365 3.91 -25.53 0.65
N LYS A 366 4.77 -26.53 0.53
CA LYS A 366 4.50 -27.98 0.65
C LYS A 366 3.82 -28.43 1.97
N VAL A 367 3.70 -27.56 2.95
CA VAL A 367 3.15 -27.86 4.28
C VAL A 367 1.61 -27.87 4.31
N ASN A 368 0.95 -27.41 3.22
CA ASN A 368 -0.47 -27.13 3.23
C ASN A 368 -1.28 -28.12 2.39
N PRO A 369 -2.21 -28.88 3.02
CA PRO A 369 -3.21 -29.62 2.26
C PRO A 369 -4.09 -28.66 1.46
N GLU A 370 -4.46 -29.03 0.24
CA GLU A 370 -5.33 -28.25 -0.64
C GLU A 370 -6.66 -27.89 0.04
N SER A 371 -7.18 -28.79 0.90
CA SER A 371 -8.40 -28.55 1.69
C SER A 371 -8.34 -27.36 2.65
N GLN A 372 -7.16 -26.88 3.01
CA GLN A 372 -6.96 -25.72 3.90
C GLN A 372 -6.67 -24.43 3.12
N LEU A 373 -6.44 -24.48 1.82
CA LEU A 373 -5.93 -23.34 1.05
C LEU A 373 -6.89 -22.15 1.09
N LEU A 374 -8.19 -22.37 0.96
CA LEU A 374 -9.18 -21.29 1.06
C LEU A 374 -9.13 -20.58 2.41
N SER A 375 -9.08 -21.33 3.52
CA SER A 375 -9.00 -20.74 4.87
C SER A 375 -7.69 -19.97 5.08
N ARG A 376 -6.58 -20.46 4.53
CA ARG A 376 -5.28 -19.77 4.60
C ARG A 376 -5.25 -18.49 3.78
N VAL A 377 -5.86 -18.49 2.59
CA VAL A 377 -6.02 -17.28 1.77
C VAL A 377 -6.90 -16.25 2.47
N LYS A 378 -8.02 -16.68 3.09
CA LYS A 378 -8.85 -15.81 3.93
C LYS A 378 -8.08 -15.23 5.11
N LEU A 379 -7.28 -16.04 5.80
CA LEU A 379 -6.43 -15.58 6.91
C LEU A 379 -5.39 -14.55 6.45
N ALA A 380 -4.75 -14.76 5.30
CA ALA A 380 -3.79 -13.81 4.72
C ALA A 380 -4.45 -12.46 4.40
N HIS A 381 -5.63 -12.48 3.78
CA HIS A 381 -6.39 -11.26 3.50
C HIS A 381 -6.88 -10.57 4.80
N SER A 382 -7.24 -11.33 5.82
CA SER A 382 -7.56 -10.75 7.13
C SER A 382 -6.35 -10.05 7.74
N LEU A 383 -5.15 -10.64 7.63
CA LEU A 383 -3.91 -10.01 8.09
C LEU A 383 -3.61 -8.74 7.27
N LEU A 384 -3.76 -8.79 5.94
CA LEU A 384 -3.57 -7.65 5.04
C LEU A 384 -4.50 -6.47 5.41
N TYR A 385 -5.78 -6.74 5.67
CA TYR A 385 -6.79 -5.71 5.93
C TYR A 385 -6.71 -5.13 7.34
N LEU A 386 -6.28 -5.91 8.33
CA LEU A 386 -6.40 -5.57 9.75
C LEU A 386 -5.08 -5.21 10.43
N SER A 387 -3.93 -5.37 9.76
CA SER A 387 -2.64 -4.85 10.23
C SER A 387 -2.47 -3.37 9.90
N ARG A 388 -1.25 -2.86 9.99
CA ARG A 388 -0.86 -1.52 9.51
C ARG A 388 -0.59 -1.55 8.02
N GLY A 389 -0.62 -0.39 7.37
CA GLY A 389 -0.36 -0.19 5.95
C GLY A 389 -1.63 0.05 5.14
N ILE A 390 -1.44 0.29 3.84
CA ILE A 390 -2.49 0.57 2.86
C ILE A 390 -2.68 -0.70 2.02
N PRO A 391 -3.76 -1.47 2.22
CA PRO A 391 -3.93 -2.75 1.54
C PRO A 391 -4.18 -2.60 0.05
N ALA A 392 -3.45 -3.36 -0.76
CA ALA A 392 -3.67 -3.54 -2.19
C ALA A 392 -3.96 -5.01 -2.49
N VAL A 393 -5.02 -5.26 -3.27
CA VAL A 393 -5.45 -6.59 -3.72
C VAL A 393 -5.35 -6.65 -5.23
N TYR A 394 -4.68 -7.66 -5.75
CA TYR A 394 -4.53 -7.90 -7.17
C TYR A 394 -5.81 -8.49 -7.75
N TYR A 395 -6.25 -7.98 -8.92
CA TYR A 395 -7.49 -8.45 -9.58
C TYR A 395 -7.50 -9.97 -9.78
N GLY A 396 -8.63 -10.60 -9.60
CA GLY A 396 -8.80 -12.04 -9.71
C GLY A 396 -8.50 -12.81 -8.41
N ASP A 397 -7.78 -12.22 -7.44
CA ASP A 397 -7.58 -12.86 -6.14
C ASP A 397 -8.91 -12.99 -5.37
N GLU A 398 -9.83 -12.05 -5.56
CA GLU A 398 -11.17 -12.08 -4.96
C GLU A 398 -12.04 -13.23 -5.45
N VAL A 399 -11.72 -13.80 -6.61
CA VAL A 399 -12.40 -14.98 -7.19
C VAL A 399 -11.53 -16.24 -7.14
N GLY A 400 -10.44 -16.22 -6.38
CA GLY A 400 -9.61 -17.37 -6.09
C GLY A 400 -8.70 -17.84 -7.21
N MET A 401 -8.34 -16.99 -8.16
CA MET A 401 -7.35 -17.31 -9.20
C MET A 401 -6.00 -17.66 -8.57
N THR A 402 -5.31 -18.66 -9.17
CA THR A 402 -4.04 -19.15 -8.64
C THR A 402 -2.85 -18.89 -9.57
N GLY A 403 -3.06 -18.79 -10.88
CA GLY A 403 -1.99 -18.81 -11.86
C GLY A 403 -1.64 -20.22 -12.31
N THR A 404 -0.80 -20.31 -13.33
CA THR A 404 -0.34 -21.57 -13.94
C THR A 404 1.17 -21.68 -13.94
N GLY A 405 1.72 -22.84 -14.21
CA GLY A 405 3.17 -23.09 -14.35
C GLY A 405 3.98 -22.60 -13.15
N SER A 406 4.87 -21.63 -13.36
CA SER A 406 5.66 -21.00 -12.28
C SER A 406 4.82 -20.08 -11.38
N GLY A 407 3.59 -19.74 -11.80
CA GLY A 407 2.67 -18.88 -11.08
C GLY A 407 3.05 -17.40 -11.02
N SER A 408 4.03 -16.96 -11.81
CA SER A 408 4.54 -15.58 -11.83
C SER A 408 4.54 -14.98 -13.23
N ASP A 409 4.67 -13.65 -13.34
CA ASP A 409 4.71 -12.91 -14.59
C ASP A 409 3.49 -13.26 -15.49
N GLN A 410 3.69 -13.51 -16.78
CA GLN A 410 2.63 -13.85 -17.74
C GLN A 410 1.68 -14.94 -17.23
N LEU A 411 2.19 -15.89 -16.44
CA LEU A 411 1.42 -17.01 -15.90
C LEU A 411 0.54 -16.62 -14.68
N ALA A 412 0.59 -15.39 -14.25
CA ALA A 412 -0.26 -14.79 -13.20
C ALA A 412 -1.15 -13.65 -13.72
N ARG A 413 -1.21 -13.42 -15.04
CA ARG A 413 -1.91 -12.29 -15.68
C ARG A 413 -3.14 -12.74 -16.46
N GLN A 414 -3.94 -13.65 -15.86
CA GLN A 414 -5.14 -14.24 -16.44
C GLN A 414 -6.22 -13.22 -16.74
N ASP A 415 -7.06 -13.55 -17.74
CA ASP A 415 -8.26 -12.79 -18.07
C ASP A 415 -9.35 -12.99 -17.01
N MET A 416 -10.07 -11.91 -16.68
CA MET A 416 -11.30 -11.98 -15.90
C MET A 416 -12.53 -12.31 -16.78
N PHE A 417 -12.46 -12.05 -18.08
CA PHE A 417 -13.43 -12.44 -19.10
C PHE A 417 -13.08 -13.80 -19.71
N PRO A 418 -13.93 -14.41 -20.57
CA PRO A 418 -13.66 -15.71 -21.19
C PRO A 418 -12.33 -15.75 -21.92
N THR A 419 -11.41 -16.59 -21.46
CA THR A 419 -10.03 -16.66 -21.98
C THR A 419 -9.93 -17.49 -23.24
N LYS A 420 -9.03 -17.09 -24.16
CA LYS A 420 -8.61 -17.88 -25.32
C LYS A 420 -7.28 -18.62 -25.08
N VAL A 421 -6.62 -18.37 -23.95
CA VAL A 421 -5.36 -19.04 -23.58
C VAL A 421 -5.66 -20.43 -23.02
N GLU A 422 -5.22 -21.47 -23.73
CA GLU A 422 -5.56 -22.87 -23.43
C GLU A 422 -5.13 -23.32 -22.03
N ILE A 423 -3.94 -22.91 -21.58
CA ILE A 423 -3.44 -23.30 -20.25
C ILE A 423 -4.23 -22.68 -19.09
N TRP A 424 -4.98 -21.59 -19.32
CA TRP A 424 -5.77 -20.94 -18.28
C TRP A 424 -7.18 -21.51 -18.16
N LYS A 425 -7.71 -22.19 -19.18
CA LYS A 425 -9.05 -22.80 -19.16
C LYS A 425 -9.24 -23.79 -18.03
N ASN A 426 -8.18 -24.55 -17.72
CA ASN A 426 -8.18 -25.55 -16.65
C ASN A 426 -7.51 -25.06 -15.36
N GLU A 427 -7.26 -23.75 -15.25
CA GLU A 427 -6.64 -23.20 -14.06
C GLU A 427 -7.51 -23.43 -12.83
N LYS A 428 -6.86 -23.94 -11.77
CA LYS A 428 -7.51 -24.13 -10.48
C LYS A 428 -7.90 -22.80 -9.88
N ARG A 429 -9.06 -22.79 -9.22
CA ARG A 429 -9.50 -21.73 -8.33
C ARG A 429 -9.61 -22.23 -6.92
N VAL A 430 -9.25 -21.37 -5.98
CA VAL A 430 -9.44 -21.67 -4.56
C VAL A 430 -10.88 -21.37 -4.16
N GLY A 431 -11.59 -22.39 -3.68
CA GLY A 431 -12.98 -22.25 -3.20
C GLY A 431 -14.05 -22.28 -4.28
N SER A 432 -13.71 -22.61 -5.53
CA SER A 432 -14.66 -22.71 -6.63
C SER A 432 -14.16 -23.66 -7.73
N ALA A 433 -14.99 -23.92 -8.74
CA ALA A 433 -14.60 -24.65 -9.94
C ALA A 433 -13.52 -23.90 -10.73
N PRO A 434 -12.76 -24.57 -11.62
CA PRO A 434 -11.84 -23.91 -12.54
C PRO A 434 -12.52 -22.80 -13.35
N VAL A 435 -11.70 -21.86 -13.87
CA VAL A 435 -12.22 -20.77 -14.71
C VAL A 435 -12.96 -21.31 -15.92
N GLY A 436 -12.43 -22.35 -16.56
CA GLY A 436 -12.97 -22.87 -17.82
C GLY A 436 -12.97 -21.79 -18.91
N ASP A 437 -13.99 -21.86 -19.79
CA ASP A 437 -14.26 -20.82 -20.79
C ASP A 437 -15.20 -19.73 -20.25
N GLY A 438 -15.46 -19.73 -18.94
CA GLY A 438 -16.44 -18.86 -18.30
C GLY A 438 -15.92 -17.46 -17.98
N ASP A 439 -16.86 -16.58 -17.76
CA ASP A 439 -16.64 -15.24 -17.24
C ASP A 439 -16.44 -15.29 -15.72
N SER A 440 -15.32 -14.74 -15.22
CA SER A 440 -15.05 -14.70 -13.78
C SER A 440 -16.03 -13.82 -13.01
N PHE A 441 -16.73 -12.90 -13.65
CA PHE A 441 -17.75 -12.04 -13.03
C PHE A 441 -19.00 -12.81 -12.60
N GLN A 442 -19.26 -13.99 -13.16
CA GLN A 442 -20.35 -14.87 -12.71
C GLN A 442 -20.14 -15.41 -11.28
N PHE A 443 -18.93 -15.33 -10.73
CA PHE A 443 -18.62 -15.82 -9.38
C PHE A 443 -18.85 -14.76 -8.28
N ASN A 444 -19.85 -13.90 -8.42
CA ASN A 444 -20.16 -12.86 -7.43
C ASN A 444 -20.49 -13.37 -6.02
N SER A 445 -20.82 -14.67 -5.86
CA SER A 445 -21.03 -15.35 -4.57
C SER A 445 -19.79 -16.13 -4.08
N HIS A 446 -18.60 -15.85 -4.64
CA HIS A 446 -17.38 -16.55 -4.24
C HIS A 446 -17.02 -16.29 -2.76
N PRO A 447 -16.60 -17.32 -1.98
CA PRO A 447 -16.33 -17.18 -0.55
C PRO A 447 -15.26 -16.16 -0.18
N LEU A 448 -14.33 -15.82 -1.10
CA LEU A 448 -13.35 -14.73 -0.91
C LEU A 448 -14.01 -13.36 -1.10
N ILE A 449 -14.90 -13.21 -2.06
CA ILE A 449 -15.68 -11.96 -2.26
C ILE A 449 -16.45 -11.61 -0.98
N GLU A 450 -17.17 -12.57 -0.41
CA GLU A 450 -17.93 -12.38 0.83
C GLU A 450 -17.00 -11.99 1.99
N HIS A 451 -15.85 -12.66 2.09
CA HIS A 451 -14.84 -12.39 3.12
C HIS A 451 -14.24 -10.98 2.99
N LEU A 452 -13.84 -10.58 1.77
CA LEU A 452 -13.28 -9.24 1.50
C LEU A 452 -14.31 -8.13 1.74
N ARG A 453 -15.56 -8.34 1.33
CA ARG A 453 -16.68 -7.41 1.63
C ARG A 453 -16.87 -7.23 3.14
N ALA A 454 -16.86 -8.30 3.90
CA ALA A 454 -17.00 -8.25 5.35
C ALA A 454 -15.82 -7.51 6.02
N LEU A 455 -14.59 -7.75 5.58
CA LEU A 455 -13.40 -7.03 6.05
C LEU A 455 -13.47 -5.53 5.68
N SER A 456 -13.89 -5.20 4.46
CA SER A 456 -14.08 -3.81 4.01
C SER A 456 -15.15 -3.10 4.84
N GLN A 457 -16.25 -3.79 5.14
CA GLN A 457 -17.34 -3.25 5.96
C GLN A 457 -16.88 -2.89 7.37
N ILE A 458 -16.12 -3.76 8.05
CA ILE A 458 -15.65 -3.45 9.40
C ILE A 458 -14.60 -2.34 9.40
N ARG A 459 -13.76 -2.23 8.36
CA ARG A 459 -12.81 -1.11 8.22
C ARG A 459 -13.51 0.23 8.00
N SER A 460 -14.58 0.26 7.21
CA SER A 460 -15.37 1.47 6.98
C SER A 460 -16.18 1.87 8.21
N THR A 461 -16.70 0.89 8.94
CA THR A 461 -17.48 1.13 10.18
C THR A 461 -16.59 1.57 11.34
N TYR A 462 -15.38 1.03 11.41
CA TYR A 462 -14.44 1.28 12.50
C TYR A 462 -13.10 1.79 11.96
N PRO A 463 -12.92 3.12 11.81
CA PRO A 463 -11.69 3.70 11.26
C PRO A 463 -10.40 3.25 11.98
N ALA A 464 -10.49 2.88 13.26
CA ALA A 464 -9.37 2.30 14.00
C ALA A 464 -8.83 1.01 13.34
N LEU A 465 -9.69 0.20 12.73
CA LEU A 465 -9.28 -1.00 12.01
C LEU A 465 -8.63 -0.68 10.66
N ALA A 466 -8.90 0.50 10.09
CA ALA A 466 -8.27 0.95 8.84
C ALA A 466 -6.83 1.42 9.09
N ASN A 467 -6.65 2.59 9.68
CA ASN A 467 -5.33 3.23 9.86
C ASN A 467 -5.04 3.60 11.31
N GLY A 468 -5.76 3.01 12.27
CA GLY A 468 -5.51 3.25 13.70
C GLY A 468 -4.12 2.79 14.12
N GLN A 469 -3.63 3.41 15.19
CA GLN A 469 -2.44 2.99 15.92
C GLN A 469 -2.48 1.48 16.17
N MET A 470 -1.37 0.79 15.96
CA MET A 470 -1.23 -0.65 16.13
C MET A 470 -0.19 -0.98 17.20
N GLN A 471 -0.51 -1.93 18.09
CA GLN A 471 0.42 -2.45 19.08
C GLN A 471 0.34 -3.96 19.18
N ILE A 472 1.48 -4.65 19.14
CA ILE A 472 1.55 -6.09 19.32
C ILE A 472 1.22 -6.44 20.78
N ARG A 473 0.30 -7.38 20.98
CA ARG A 473 -0.13 -7.86 22.29
C ARG A 473 0.35 -9.28 22.60
N TYR A 474 0.45 -10.09 21.54
CA TYR A 474 0.87 -11.47 21.67
C TYR A 474 1.46 -11.96 20.35
N ALA A 475 2.58 -12.67 20.44
CA ALA A 475 3.23 -13.28 19.27
C ALA A 475 3.99 -14.52 19.75
N LYS A 476 3.32 -15.67 19.78
CA LYS A 476 3.94 -16.96 20.14
C LYS A 476 3.32 -18.11 19.36
N GLY A 477 4.17 -18.90 18.74
CA GLY A 477 3.75 -20.05 17.95
C GLY A 477 2.79 -19.65 16.83
N SER A 478 1.58 -20.19 16.83
CA SER A 478 0.58 -19.93 15.78
C SER A 478 -0.34 -18.73 16.06
N ILE A 479 -0.27 -18.12 17.24
CA ILE A 479 -1.15 -16.99 17.61
C ILE A 479 -0.40 -15.67 17.51
N PHE A 480 -0.94 -14.78 16.68
CA PHE A 480 -0.56 -13.38 16.61
C PHE A 480 -1.73 -12.50 17.02
N ALA A 481 -1.49 -11.55 17.93
CA ALA A 481 -2.53 -10.61 18.33
C ALA A 481 -2.03 -9.18 18.45
N ILE A 482 -2.84 -8.24 17.96
CA ILE A 482 -2.59 -6.80 17.98
C ILE A 482 -3.76 -6.05 18.60
N SER A 483 -3.49 -4.93 19.25
CA SER A 483 -4.49 -3.91 19.57
C SER A 483 -4.46 -2.80 18.52
N LYS A 484 -5.63 -2.26 18.20
CA LYS A 484 -5.79 -1.07 17.36
C LYS A 484 -6.66 -0.02 18.04
N ARG A 485 -6.36 1.27 17.78
CA ARG A 485 -7.10 2.42 18.32
C ARG A 485 -6.87 3.66 17.44
N ASN A 486 -7.87 4.51 17.31
CA ASN A 486 -7.63 5.86 16.78
C ASN A 486 -7.02 6.76 17.86
N PRO A 487 -6.01 7.58 17.55
CA PRO A 487 -5.61 8.68 18.42
C PRO A 487 -6.81 9.58 18.74
N GLY A 488 -7.02 9.87 20.03
CA GLY A 488 -8.16 10.67 20.48
C GLY A 488 -9.45 9.91 20.78
N ASP A 489 -9.58 8.66 20.32
CA ASP A 489 -10.62 7.71 20.73
C ASP A 489 -10.06 6.83 21.86
N ASP A 490 -10.88 6.47 22.84
CA ASP A 490 -10.47 5.60 23.96
C ASP A 490 -10.90 4.14 23.78
N GLY A 491 -11.53 3.79 22.65
CA GLY A 491 -11.93 2.44 22.31
C GLY A 491 -10.75 1.58 21.84
N GLU A 492 -10.54 0.41 22.47
CA GLU A 492 -9.56 -0.58 22.04
C GLU A 492 -10.22 -1.67 21.20
N PHE A 493 -9.58 -2.03 20.11
CA PHE A 493 -9.86 -3.25 19.34
C PHE A 493 -8.72 -4.24 19.55
N VAL A 494 -9.04 -5.52 19.67
CA VAL A 494 -8.05 -6.61 19.67
C VAL A 494 -8.33 -7.50 18.48
N VAL A 495 -7.32 -7.70 17.64
CA VAL A 495 -7.38 -8.58 16.46
C VAL A 495 -6.45 -9.76 16.71
N ILE A 496 -6.98 -10.99 16.61
CA ILE A 496 -6.27 -12.21 16.93
C ILE A 496 -6.32 -13.15 15.74
N PHE A 497 -5.17 -13.67 15.32
CA PHE A 497 -5.01 -14.58 14.19
C PHE A 497 -4.46 -15.91 14.67
N ASN A 498 -5.00 -17.02 14.16
CA ASN A 498 -4.49 -18.38 14.37
C ASN A 498 -4.10 -19.00 13.03
N ASN A 499 -2.81 -19.23 12.76
CA ASN A 499 -2.34 -19.89 11.54
C ASN A 499 -2.23 -21.42 11.66
N SER A 500 -2.56 -21.99 12.84
CA SER A 500 -2.57 -23.44 13.05
C SER A 500 -3.78 -24.10 12.41
N ALA A 501 -3.61 -25.33 11.92
CA ALA A 501 -4.71 -26.22 11.51
C ALA A 501 -5.49 -26.82 12.71
N LYS A 502 -5.25 -26.32 13.93
CA LYS A 502 -5.93 -26.74 15.17
C LYS A 502 -6.39 -25.52 15.96
N GLU A 503 -7.43 -25.70 16.74
CA GLU A 503 -7.82 -24.72 17.76
C GLU A 503 -6.64 -24.38 18.68
N GLN A 504 -6.52 -23.12 19.05
CA GLN A 504 -5.47 -22.59 19.92
C GLN A 504 -6.06 -21.72 21.04
N LYS A 505 -5.38 -21.69 22.17
CA LYS A 505 -5.72 -20.84 23.29
C LYS A 505 -4.58 -19.88 23.61
N ALA A 506 -4.93 -18.65 23.97
CA ALA A 506 -3.94 -17.65 24.38
C ALA A 506 -4.53 -16.69 25.41
N LYS A 507 -3.67 -16.16 26.26
CA LYS A 507 -3.99 -15.06 27.19
C LYS A 507 -3.36 -13.79 26.65
N ILE A 508 -4.21 -12.84 26.22
CA ILE A 508 -3.82 -11.60 25.56
C ILE A 508 -3.89 -10.45 26.57
N SER A 509 -2.78 -9.73 26.73
CA SER A 509 -2.74 -8.53 27.57
C SER A 509 -3.31 -7.33 26.81
N THR A 510 -4.24 -6.58 27.41
CA THR A 510 -4.94 -5.46 26.80
C THR A 510 -4.78 -4.17 27.59
N ALA A 511 -5.20 -3.05 27.04
CA ALA A 511 -5.17 -1.74 27.70
C ALA A 511 -6.42 -1.45 28.54
N THR A 512 -7.43 -2.30 28.49
CA THR A 512 -8.69 -2.10 29.20
C THR A 512 -9.12 -3.36 29.98
N ASN A 513 -9.87 -3.17 31.06
CA ASN A 513 -10.60 -4.23 31.78
C ASN A 513 -12.10 -4.26 31.39
N SER A 514 -12.46 -3.62 30.28
CA SER A 514 -13.83 -3.57 29.77
C SER A 514 -14.31 -4.94 29.30
N PRO A 515 -15.62 -5.22 29.32
CA PRO A 515 -16.18 -6.32 28.53
C PRO A 515 -15.92 -6.14 27.05
N TRP A 516 -15.89 -7.26 26.32
CA TRP A 516 -15.59 -7.30 24.90
C TRP A 516 -16.81 -7.73 24.09
N GLU A 517 -16.96 -7.16 22.92
CA GLU A 517 -17.97 -7.50 21.90
C GLU A 517 -17.26 -8.02 20.65
N ARG A 518 -17.79 -9.09 20.04
CA ARG A 518 -17.28 -9.58 18.76
C ARG A 518 -17.73 -8.68 17.63
N VAL A 519 -16.76 -8.21 16.86
CA VAL A 519 -16.98 -7.41 15.65
C VAL A 519 -16.92 -8.28 14.39
N PHE A 520 -15.98 -9.25 14.37
CA PHE A 520 -15.76 -10.09 13.20
C PHE A 520 -15.10 -11.41 13.59
N GLY A 521 -15.27 -12.43 12.73
CA GLY A 521 -14.58 -13.71 12.85
C GLY A 521 -15.20 -14.65 13.86
N VAL A 522 -14.46 -15.69 14.25
CA VAL A 522 -14.94 -16.81 15.06
C VAL A 522 -14.00 -17.07 16.23
N GLY A 523 -14.56 -17.34 17.41
CA GLY A 523 -13.81 -17.70 18.61
C GLY A 523 -14.63 -17.50 19.86
N ALA A 524 -14.09 -17.98 21.00
CA ALA A 524 -14.62 -17.74 22.34
C ALA A 524 -13.62 -16.91 23.14
N TRP A 525 -14.12 -16.12 24.10
CA TRP A 525 -13.27 -15.31 24.97
C TRP A 525 -13.86 -15.17 26.37
N GLN A 526 -12.98 -14.91 27.31
CA GLN A 526 -13.32 -14.59 28.69
C GLN A 526 -12.41 -13.46 29.18
N SER A 527 -13.01 -12.40 29.74
CA SER A 527 -12.27 -11.31 30.36
C SER A 527 -11.72 -11.70 31.71
N GLN A 528 -10.46 -11.37 31.98
CA GLN A 528 -9.79 -11.57 33.27
C GLN A 528 -9.03 -10.28 33.65
N GLY A 529 -9.72 -9.29 34.21
CA GLY A 529 -9.15 -7.97 34.46
C GLY A 529 -8.76 -7.30 33.12
N ALA A 530 -7.49 -6.90 33.02
CA ALA A 530 -6.93 -6.31 31.79
C ALA A 530 -6.32 -7.38 30.85
N ASP A 531 -6.63 -8.63 31.03
CA ASP A 531 -6.28 -9.71 30.11
C ASP A 531 -7.56 -10.32 29.52
N VAL A 532 -7.47 -10.86 28.31
CA VAL A 532 -8.54 -11.64 27.69
C VAL A 532 -8.01 -13.02 27.33
N GLU A 533 -8.63 -14.06 27.86
CA GLU A 533 -8.37 -15.44 27.43
C GLU A 533 -9.23 -15.75 26.22
N VAL A 534 -8.60 -16.24 25.16
CA VAL A 534 -9.25 -16.52 23.89
C VAL A 534 -9.05 -17.97 23.49
N THR A 535 -10.05 -18.53 22.83
CA THR A 535 -9.99 -19.82 22.14
C THR A 535 -10.35 -19.57 20.68
N ILE A 536 -9.38 -19.73 19.77
CA ILE A 536 -9.52 -19.43 18.36
C ILE A 536 -9.49 -20.73 17.54
N PRO A 537 -10.53 -21.03 16.75
CA PRO A 537 -10.54 -22.20 15.87
C PRO A 537 -9.37 -22.20 14.86
N ALA A 538 -9.18 -23.32 14.19
CA ALA A 538 -8.15 -23.51 13.18
C ALA A 538 -8.28 -22.49 12.04
N LEU A 539 -7.17 -21.82 11.67
CA LEU A 539 -7.07 -20.89 10.52
C LEU A 539 -8.07 -19.72 10.56
N GLU A 540 -8.47 -19.30 11.77
CA GLU A 540 -9.47 -18.25 11.95
C GLU A 540 -8.87 -16.95 12.50
N VAL A 541 -9.66 -15.90 12.36
CA VAL A 541 -9.43 -14.58 12.94
C VAL A 541 -10.59 -14.21 13.85
N LEU A 542 -10.28 -13.50 14.94
CA LEU A 542 -11.27 -12.93 15.85
C LEU A 542 -10.97 -11.44 16.07
N VAL A 543 -11.97 -10.60 15.89
CA VAL A 543 -11.89 -9.16 16.17
C VAL A 543 -12.86 -8.84 17.31
N LEU A 544 -12.31 -8.35 18.39
CA LEU A 544 -13.03 -7.89 19.58
C LEU A 544 -12.91 -6.38 19.71
N LYS A 545 -14.00 -5.74 20.13
CA LYS A 545 -14.07 -4.33 20.50
C LYS A 545 -14.38 -4.21 21.99
N ALA A 546 -13.66 -3.36 22.69
CA ALA A 546 -13.96 -3.03 24.07
C ALA A 546 -15.28 -2.25 24.16
N SER A 547 -16.19 -2.66 25.05
CA SER A 547 -17.49 -1.99 25.25
C SER A 547 -17.35 -0.62 25.92
N LYS A 548 -16.24 -0.38 26.62
CA LYS A 548 -15.89 0.88 27.28
C LYS A 548 -14.47 1.26 26.88
N GLY A 549 -14.14 2.52 27.02
CA GLY A 549 -12.80 3.01 26.74
C GLY A 549 -11.71 2.44 27.65
N ILE A 550 -10.47 2.75 27.32
CA ILE A 550 -9.29 2.39 28.11
C ILE A 550 -9.46 2.93 29.53
N THR A 551 -9.50 2.02 30.49
CA THR A 551 -9.94 2.35 31.86
C THR A 551 -8.85 2.99 32.68
N GLU A 552 -7.73 2.34 32.83
CA GLU A 552 -6.58 2.95 33.51
C GLU A 552 -5.31 2.19 33.15
N THR A 553 -4.30 2.97 32.81
CA THR A 553 -2.98 2.45 32.51
C THR A 553 -1.95 3.17 33.37
N ARG A 554 -1.14 2.39 34.06
CA ARG A 554 0.07 2.93 34.69
C ARG A 554 1.15 2.99 33.63
N THR A 555 1.51 4.23 33.25
CA THR A 555 2.65 4.47 32.38
C THR A 555 3.84 4.92 33.22
N SER A 556 4.97 4.26 33.07
CA SER A 556 6.22 4.68 33.67
C SER A 556 7.29 4.84 32.60
N ILE A 557 7.99 5.98 32.62
CA ILE A 557 9.09 6.27 31.71
C ILE A 557 10.43 6.01 32.42
N GLY A 558 11.39 5.50 31.66
CA GLY A 558 12.80 5.38 32.07
C GLY A 558 13.65 6.51 31.52
N SER A 559 14.69 6.19 30.77
CA SER A 559 15.60 7.14 30.11
C SER A 559 15.58 6.95 28.60
N LEU A 560 16.10 7.95 27.87
CA LEU A 560 16.51 7.75 26.50
C LEU A 560 17.82 6.98 26.48
N LYS A 561 17.87 5.93 25.67
CA LYS A 561 19.10 5.17 25.40
C LYS A 561 19.55 5.40 23.97
N LEU A 562 20.85 5.61 23.80
CA LEU A 562 21.52 5.72 22.51
C LEU A 562 22.30 4.45 22.26
N SER A 563 22.19 3.91 21.06
CA SER A 563 23.05 2.85 20.54
C SER A 563 23.29 3.05 19.05
N GLU A 564 24.41 2.56 18.56
CA GLU A 564 24.63 2.45 17.13
C GLU A 564 23.86 1.26 16.59
N ASP A 565 23.19 1.45 15.46
CA ASP A 565 22.52 0.39 14.73
C ASP A 565 23.43 -0.15 13.62
N PHE A 566 24.02 -1.31 13.85
CA PHE A 566 24.98 -1.94 12.94
C PHE A 566 24.38 -2.36 11.58
N LEU A 567 23.05 -2.49 11.49
CA LEU A 567 22.38 -2.87 10.23
C LEU A 567 22.34 -1.70 9.24
N THR A 568 22.24 -0.48 9.74
CA THR A 568 22.04 0.71 8.90
C THR A 568 23.14 1.76 9.04
N GLY A 569 23.94 1.69 10.10
CA GLY A 569 24.88 2.74 10.49
C GLY A 569 24.19 3.98 11.07
N PHE A 570 22.90 3.88 11.41
CA PHE A 570 22.16 4.95 12.08
C PHE A 570 22.33 4.87 13.59
N PHE A 571 21.97 5.94 14.30
CA PHE A 571 21.88 5.91 15.75
C PHE A 571 20.44 5.65 16.17
N SER A 572 20.22 4.59 16.95
CA SER A 572 18.93 4.30 17.58
C SER A 572 18.80 5.09 18.88
N ILE A 573 17.72 5.86 19.00
CA ILE A 573 17.32 6.58 20.20
C ILE A 573 16.08 5.88 20.74
N ASN A 574 16.24 5.05 21.77
CA ASN A 574 15.15 4.28 22.37
C ASN A 574 14.55 5.04 23.56
N ALA A 575 13.23 5.28 23.52
CA ALA A 575 12.46 5.83 24.64
C ALA A 575 11.93 4.69 25.52
N GLN A 576 12.62 4.42 26.64
CA GLN A 576 12.23 3.33 27.54
C GLN A 576 10.93 3.64 28.27
N VAL A 577 9.89 2.86 28.00
CA VAL A 577 8.60 2.99 28.63
C VAL A 577 8.01 1.63 28.98
N LYS A 578 7.27 1.57 30.10
CA LYS A 578 6.45 0.41 30.49
C LYS A 578 5.01 0.87 30.61
N SER A 579 4.12 0.29 29.83
CA SER A 579 2.69 0.57 29.84
C SER A 579 1.93 -0.56 29.16
N ARG A 580 0.66 -0.73 29.51
CA ARG A 580 -0.30 -1.53 28.74
C ARG A 580 -1.08 -0.67 27.74
N ASP A 581 -0.98 0.66 27.84
CA ASP A 581 -1.68 1.61 26.98
C ASP A 581 -1.16 1.59 25.53
N LEU A 582 -1.94 2.12 24.62
CA LEU A 582 -1.51 2.44 23.26
C LEU A 582 -0.97 3.86 23.29
N LEU A 583 0.35 3.94 23.32
CA LEU A 583 1.08 5.19 23.49
C LEU A 583 1.49 5.78 22.13
N VAL A 584 1.69 7.09 22.11
CA VAL A 584 2.30 7.82 20.98
C VAL A 584 3.59 8.43 21.46
N SER A 585 4.70 8.16 20.78
CA SER A 585 6.00 8.79 21.01
C SER A 585 6.25 9.86 19.95
N GLU A 586 6.74 11.02 20.35
CA GLU A 586 7.26 12.03 19.45
C GLU A 586 8.69 12.38 19.85
N PHE A 587 9.60 12.29 18.87
CA PHE A 587 11.01 12.58 19.04
C PHE A 587 11.34 13.99 18.53
N PHE A 588 12.28 14.66 19.19
CA PHE A 588 12.66 16.04 18.87
C PHE A 588 14.17 16.23 18.88
N VAL A 589 14.64 17.13 18.02
CA VAL A 589 16.01 17.66 18.03
C VAL A 589 16.02 19.15 18.38
N LYS A 590 16.99 19.58 19.13
CA LYS A 590 17.16 20.99 19.48
C LYS A 590 17.89 21.75 18.37
N LYS A 591 17.21 22.74 17.77
CA LYS A 591 17.80 23.69 16.80
C LYS A 591 17.81 25.10 17.40
N GLY A 592 18.98 25.58 17.82
CA GLY A 592 19.12 26.81 18.58
C GLY A 592 18.33 26.75 19.89
N LYS A 593 17.35 27.65 20.09
CA LYS A 593 16.47 27.66 21.27
C LYS A 593 15.18 26.85 21.09
N LYS A 594 14.88 26.33 19.89
CA LYS A 594 13.61 25.65 19.56
C LYS A 594 13.81 24.13 19.47
N TRP A 595 12.76 23.39 19.77
CA TRP A 595 12.64 21.95 19.52
C TRP A 595 11.91 21.73 18.20
N GLN A 596 12.52 20.95 17.30
CA GLN A 596 11.92 20.53 16.04
C GLN A 596 11.58 19.07 16.13
N SER A 597 10.37 18.67 15.72
CA SER A 597 9.97 17.28 15.63
C SER A 597 10.84 16.54 14.60
N LEU A 598 11.20 15.32 14.94
CA LEU A 598 11.88 14.35 14.07
C LEU A 598 10.91 13.33 13.51
N GLY A 599 9.76 13.12 14.16
CA GLY A 599 8.74 12.17 13.75
C GLY A 599 7.94 11.63 14.92
N ILE A 600 6.82 10.98 14.58
CA ILE A 600 5.88 10.37 15.51
C ILE A 600 5.93 8.86 15.29
N ASP A 601 6.12 8.12 16.39
CA ASP A 601 6.07 6.68 16.44
C ASP A 601 4.87 6.24 17.29
N THR A 602 4.08 5.30 16.77
CA THR A 602 2.81 4.86 17.36
C THR A 602 2.82 3.40 17.79
N SER A 603 3.96 2.72 17.70
CA SER A 603 4.11 1.30 18.02
C SER A 603 5.33 1.04 18.91
N THR A 604 5.29 0.00 19.71
CA THR A 604 6.46 -0.46 20.48
C THR A 604 7.30 -1.44 19.65
N PRO A 605 8.66 -1.38 19.82
CA PRO A 605 9.45 -0.50 20.68
C PRO A 605 9.48 0.93 20.16
N PHE A 606 9.54 1.95 21.03
CA PHE A 606 9.63 3.35 20.60
C PHE A 606 11.08 3.71 20.31
N ASN A 607 11.49 3.64 19.04
CA ASN A 607 12.81 4.00 18.57
C ASN A 607 12.72 5.10 17.50
N TYR A 608 13.71 5.96 17.50
CA TYR A 608 13.98 6.83 16.37
C TYR A 608 15.38 6.54 15.84
N PHE A 609 15.47 6.20 14.56
CA PHE A 609 16.72 5.94 13.87
C PHE A 609 17.24 7.22 13.21
N LEU A 610 18.28 7.81 13.76
CA LEU A 610 18.87 9.06 13.32
C LEU A 610 20.01 8.79 12.35
N ASN A 611 19.92 9.31 11.12
CA ASN A 611 21.00 9.23 10.15
C ASN A 611 22.12 10.23 10.55
N PRO A 612 23.36 9.78 10.86
CA PRO A 612 24.45 10.67 11.28
C PRO A 612 24.83 11.68 10.21
N LYS A 613 24.63 11.39 8.92
CA LYS A 613 24.91 12.33 7.82
C LYS A 613 24.04 13.58 7.85
N ASP A 614 22.83 13.49 8.39
CA ASP A 614 21.91 14.63 8.53
C ASP A 614 22.28 15.50 9.74
N PHE A 615 23.10 14.98 10.67
CA PHE A 615 23.46 15.60 11.94
C PHE A 615 24.97 15.44 12.27
N PRO A 616 25.88 16.07 11.50
CA PRO A 616 27.32 15.83 11.64
C PRO A 616 27.95 16.51 12.87
N LYS A 617 27.15 17.26 13.65
CA LYS A 617 27.62 18.01 14.83
C LYS A 617 26.95 17.50 16.10
N ARG A 618 27.48 17.92 17.26
CA ARG A 618 26.84 17.69 18.55
C ARG A 618 25.40 18.16 18.57
N LEU A 619 24.49 17.27 18.93
CA LEU A 619 23.04 17.53 18.98
C LEU A 619 22.46 17.12 20.33
N THR A 620 21.30 17.70 20.62
CA THR A 620 20.50 17.34 21.81
C THR A 620 19.13 16.88 21.32
N VAL A 621 18.71 15.71 21.78
CA VAL A 621 17.42 15.09 21.46
C VAL A 621 16.59 14.92 22.71
N LYS A 622 15.26 14.90 22.56
CA LYS A 622 14.33 14.47 23.61
C LYS A 622 13.18 13.70 22.99
N ALA A 623 12.42 13.00 23.82
CA ALA A 623 11.16 12.38 23.43
C ALA A 623 10.04 12.78 24.40
N LYS A 624 8.81 12.71 23.91
CA LYS A 624 7.56 12.82 24.66
C LYS A 624 6.73 11.57 24.37
N ILE A 625 6.14 11.01 25.42
CA ILE A 625 5.12 9.96 25.29
C ILE A 625 3.79 10.55 25.68
N THR A 626 2.78 10.32 24.85
CA THR A 626 1.38 10.69 25.14
C THR A 626 0.55 9.43 25.31
N ASP A 627 -0.18 9.29 26.40
CA ASP A 627 -1.05 8.15 26.64
C ASP A 627 -2.47 8.37 26.07
N SER A 628 -3.32 7.34 26.15
CA SER A 628 -4.70 7.38 25.65
C SER A 628 -5.59 8.45 26.32
N LYS A 629 -5.21 8.92 27.50
CA LYS A 629 -5.92 9.98 28.25
C LYS A 629 -5.36 11.38 27.95
N GLY A 630 -4.34 11.47 27.07
CA GLY A 630 -3.69 12.74 26.73
C GLY A 630 -2.67 13.23 27.75
N ARG A 631 -2.27 12.39 28.72
CA ARG A 631 -1.19 12.72 29.65
C ARG A 631 0.13 12.63 28.94
N VAL A 632 0.99 13.63 29.12
CA VAL A 632 2.30 13.72 28.48
C VAL A 632 3.42 13.43 29.48
N TYR A 633 4.32 12.55 29.09
CA TYR A 633 5.52 12.18 29.87
C TYR A 633 6.73 12.62 29.07
N GLU A 634 7.53 13.55 29.60
CA GLU A 634 8.73 14.04 28.93
C GLU A 634 9.98 13.33 29.45
N PHE A 635 10.83 12.87 28.52
CA PHE A 635 12.15 12.33 28.83
C PHE A 635 13.17 13.46 29.05
N LYS A 636 14.13 13.23 29.95
CA LYS A 636 15.29 14.12 30.08
C LYS A 636 16.04 14.15 28.74
N PRO A 637 16.43 15.34 28.25
CA PRO A 637 17.18 15.44 27.01
C PRO A 637 18.53 14.68 27.07
N LEU A 638 18.88 14.05 25.94
CA LEU A 638 20.13 13.36 25.71
C LEU A 638 20.98 14.17 24.73
N THR A 639 22.25 14.42 25.08
CA THR A 639 23.19 15.16 24.22
C THR A 639 24.36 14.26 23.83
N PHE A 640 24.66 14.19 22.53
CA PHE A 640 25.74 13.38 21.97
C PHE A 640 26.26 13.97 20.66
N THR A 641 27.37 13.44 20.19
CA THR A 641 27.94 13.75 18.87
C THR A 641 27.89 12.45 18.06
N PRO A 642 27.10 12.37 16.96
CA PRO A 642 27.20 11.25 16.05
C PRO A 642 28.65 11.22 15.49
N ALA A 643 29.37 10.11 15.65
CA ALA A 643 30.62 9.93 14.96
C ALA A 643 30.32 9.75 13.46
N SER A 644 30.99 10.53 12.60
CA SER A 644 31.02 10.23 11.17
C SER A 644 31.91 9.01 10.98
N SER A 645 31.28 7.85 10.68
CA SER A 645 32.01 6.69 10.16
C SER A 645 32.56 6.98 8.79
#